data_ddcc79f96c42215f4e8f9ccae8f3ad80
#
_entry.id   ddcc79f96c42215f4e8f9ccae8f3ad80
#
_cell.length_a   1.000
_cell.length_b   1.000
_cell.length_c   1.000
_cell.angle_alpha   90.00
_cell.angle_beta   90.00
_cell.angle_gamma   90.00
#
_symmetry.space_group_name_H-M   'P 1'
#
loop_
_entity.id
_entity.type
_entity.pdbx_description
1 polymer ?
#
loop_
_entity_poly.entity_id
_entity_poly.type
_entity_poly.pdbx_seq_one_letter_code
_entity_poly.pdbx_strand_id
1 'polypeptide(L)'
;MSPCKVLMVAEKPSLADSLSRLLAPGGQYSTHKNTTPVHEWKGTFRNEPAEFHFTSVTGHVYGLDFTKEYNSWDIDPLKLFEAKTVKSESNPKMRLGHHLQSAAKGMDYLVLWLDCDREGENICFEVIENCLPYMKHPQHGGKMKNVLRAKFSAITKEDVRRAMNNLGVPNENEARAVDARQELDLKVGVAFTRFQTRFFQGKYGDLDSTVISYGPCQTPTLSFCVERHDRIQGFQPEPFWSVAATITKSDVPIKLSWLRERVFDRQIGTMFVNMVTDTKSAGAKVLRINVQKKSKSRPHALNTVEMLKHCSSGLGISPSECMSIAERLYTQGYISYPRTETSKYPENFDLNGVLREQSDHPEWGHFCKDLLTNGYERPSGGTDSGDHPPITPTSLAREGELGGDSWRLYDFIVRTFIGSISPGLKYTTTNVIFGIGNEEFECKGTKVTSPGFSSVMHWITKADEYIPDFKQGEVLPIASVNLTEGKTSPPDYLTEAELIGLMEHNGIGTDASIPTHINNICQRNYVQVSGAGRRLIPTNLGIVLIHGYRMCKKIDPELSLPTMRSDVEQQLNLIASGKAAHGDVLEYFLKMFAKKFAYFTKQIEAMDELFEASFSPLAATGRPLSKCGKCKRYMKYISLKPNRLHCATCDETYSLPLNGHIKLYKELRCPLDDFELVLYSTGSKGTGYPICPCCYNNPPFENFKKGNERH
;
A
#
# COMPACT_ATOMS: atom_id res chain seq x y z
N MET A 1 15.68 -48.61 15.10
CA MET A 1 15.45 -47.30 15.72
C MET A 1 14.08 -46.82 15.25
N SER A 2 13.28 -46.26 16.14
CA SER A 2 12.02 -45.62 15.72
C SER A 2 12.35 -44.39 14.86
N PRO A 3 11.61 -44.10 13.78
CA PRO A 3 11.85 -42.95 12.93
C PRO A 3 11.77 -41.66 13.73
N CYS A 4 12.60 -40.68 13.41
CA CYS A 4 12.52 -39.35 14.03
C CYS A 4 11.24 -38.63 13.56
N LYS A 5 10.62 -37.86 14.44
CA LYS A 5 9.39 -37.11 14.13
C LYS A 5 9.69 -35.64 13.89
N VAL A 6 9.28 -35.13 12.74
CA VAL A 6 9.56 -33.76 12.31
C VAL A 6 8.24 -33.02 12.14
N LEU A 7 8.02 -32.00 12.97
CA LEU A 7 6.93 -31.04 12.78
C LEU A 7 7.39 -29.94 11.82
N MET A 8 6.61 -29.67 10.81
CA MET A 8 6.79 -28.53 9.91
C MET A 8 5.60 -27.59 10.03
N VAL A 9 5.86 -26.28 10.02
CA VAL A 9 4.83 -25.26 10.14
C VAL A 9 5.00 -24.19 9.07
N ALA A 10 3.95 -23.99 8.24
CA ALA A 10 3.87 -22.95 7.24
C ALA A 10 3.00 -21.78 7.70
N GLU A 11 3.06 -20.65 7.00
CA GLU A 11 2.28 -19.45 7.35
C GLU A 11 0.79 -19.58 7.05
N LYS A 12 0.44 -20.35 6.00
CA LYS A 12 -0.95 -20.51 5.52
C LYS A 12 -1.23 -21.95 5.12
N PRO A 13 -2.48 -22.44 5.24
CA PRO A 13 -2.83 -23.82 4.85
C PRO A 13 -2.51 -24.15 3.40
N SER A 14 -2.74 -23.21 2.47
CA SER A 14 -2.41 -23.38 1.05
C SER A 14 -0.92 -23.56 0.80
N LEU A 15 -0.08 -22.87 1.57
CA LEU A 15 1.38 -23.00 1.50
C LEU A 15 1.81 -24.37 2.03
N ALA A 16 1.26 -24.84 3.16
CA ALA A 16 1.54 -26.17 3.71
C ALA A 16 1.20 -27.29 2.70
N ASP A 17 0.05 -27.18 2.05
CA ASP A 17 -0.38 -28.14 1.01
C ASP A 17 0.58 -28.13 -0.20
N SER A 18 0.90 -26.97 -0.73
CA SER A 18 1.81 -26.84 -1.88
C SER A 18 3.21 -27.38 -1.57
N LEU A 19 3.75 -27.06 -0.40
CA LEU A 19 5.06 -27.56 0.04
C LEU A 19 5.04 -29.07 0.30
N SER A 20 3.95 -29.61 0.87
CA SER A 20 3.79 -31.05 1.08
C SER A 20 3.85 -31.84 -0.24
N ARG A 21 3.20 -31.34 -1.29
CA ARG A 21 3.25 -31.95 -2.64
C ARG A 21 4.68 -32.01 -3.22
N LEU A 22 5.50 -31.01 -2.93
CA LEU A 22 6.86 -30.91 -3.43
C LEU A 22 7.87 -31.73 -2.61
N LEU A 23 7.63 -31.88 -1.30
CA LEU A 23 8.54 -32.54 -0.35
C LEU A 23 8.23 -34.00 -0.18
N ALA A 24 6.96 -34.41 -0.23
CA ALA A 24 6.56 -35.81 -0.05
C ALA A 24 7.04 -36.67 -1.23
N PRO A 25 7.51 -37.90 -0.97
CA PRO A 25 7.93 -38.82 -2.03
C PRO A 25 6.78 -39.10 -3.01
N GLY A 26 7.02 -38.84 -4.29
CA GLY A 26 6.00 -38.99 -5.35
C GLY A 26 4.81 -38.02 -5.20
N GLY A 27 4.89 -37.01 -4.32
CA GLY A 27 3.81 -36.08 -4.05
C GLY A 27 2.65 -36.67 -3.24
N GLN A 28 2.86 -37.81 -2.59
CA GLN A 28 1.82 -38.53 -1.87
C GLN A 28 1.94 -38.30 -0.35
N TYR A 29 0.88 -37.82 0.25
CA TYR A 29 0.74 -37.62 1.70
C TYR A 29 -0.72 -37.83 2.14
N SER A 30 -0.92 -38.13 3.41
CA SER A 30 -2.24 -38.17 4.03
C SER A 30 -2.55 -36.82 4.67
N THR A 31 -3.83 -36.45 4.74
CA THR A 31 -4.25 -35.20 5.35
C THR A 31 -5.29 -35.46 6.45
N HIS A 32 -5.01 -34.99 7.62
CA HIS A 32 -5.94 -35.01 8.76
C HIS A 32 -6.57 -33.64 8.96
N LYS A 33 -7.91 -33.61 9.04
CA LYS A 33 -8.64 -32.37 9.34
C LYS A 33 -8.46 -32.04 10.82
N ASN A 34 -7.92 -30.86 11.08
CA ASN A 34 -7.74 -30.28 12.39
C ASN A 34 -8.08 -28.78 12.32
N THR A 35 -7.71 -27.97 13.29
CA THR A 35 -7.87 -26.50 13.25
C THR A 35 -7.30 -25.93 11.95
N THR A 36 -6.05 -26.30 11.62
CA THR A 36 -5.51 -26.26 10.26
C THR A 36 -5.17 -27.70 9.83
N PRO A 37 -5.22 -28.03 8.52
CA PRO A 37 -4.87 -29.35 8.04
C PRO A 37 -3.47 -29.78 8.48
N VAL A 38 -3.32 -31.08 8.78
CA VAL A 38 -2.01 -31.70 9.05
C VAL A 38 -1.75 -32.73 7.95
N HIS A 39 -0.68 -32.53 7.22
CA HIS A 39 -0.22 -33.41 6.14
C HIS A 39 0.87 -34.33 6.66
N GLU A 40 0.78 -35.63 6.41
CA GLU A 40 1.70 -36.62 6.96
C GLU A 40 2.27 -37.54 5.87
N TRP A 41 3.58 -37.76 5.95
CA TRP A 41 4.28 -38.74 5.10
C TRP A 41 5.52 -39.29 5.78
N LYS A 42 6.08 -40.36 5.22
CA LYS A 42 7.35 -40.95 5.64
C LYS A 42 8.45 -40.59 4.63
N GLY A 43 9.64 -40.34 5.12
CA GLY A 43 10.78 -39.96 4.29
C GLY A 43 12.10 -40.05 5.04
N THR A 44 13.07 -39.24 4.60
CA THR A 44 14.39 -39.18 5.23
C THR A 44 14.68 -37.74 5.67
N PHE A 45 15.15 -37.58 6.89
CA PHE A 45 15.58 -36.29 7.44
C PHE A 45 16.98 -36.44 8.01
N ARG A 46 17.94 -35.64 7.54
CA ARG A 46 19.35 -35.71 7.97
C ARG A 46 19.96 -37.13 7.90
N ASN A 47 19.64 -37.86 6.82
CA ASN A 47 20.05 -39.24 6.57
C ASN A 47 19.44 -40.29 7.51
N GLU A 48 18.44 -39.95 8.29
CA GLU A 48 17.71 -40.87 9.16
C GLU A 48 16.25 -41.06 8.68
N PRO A 49 15.63 -42.23 8.89
CA PRO A 49 14.19 -42.42 8.63
C PRO A 49 13.38 -41.43 9.45
N ALA A 50 12.42 -40.77 8.83
CA ALA A 50 11.62 -39.73 9.48
C ALA A 50 10.13 -39.83 9.16
N GLU A 51 9.30 -39.42 10.11
CA GLU A 51 7.88 -39.14 9.95
C GLU A 51 7.67 -37.63 9.97
N PHE A 52 7.12 -37.09 8.90
CA PHE A 52 6.84 -35.67 8.74
C PHE A 52 5.38 -35.38 9.05
N HIS A 53 5.16 -34.33 9.84
CA HIS A 53 3.85 -33.75 10.14
C HIS A 53 3.89 -32.30 9.73
N PHE A 54 3.16 -31.89 8.70
CA PHE A 54 3.19 -30.54 8.18
C PHE A 54 1.85 -29.85 8.40
N THR A 55 1.84 -28.80 9.20
CA THR A 55 0.67 -27.97 9.47
C THR A 55 0.97 -26.50 9.15
N SER A 56 0.05 -25.62 9.50
CA SER A 56 0.20 -24.18 9.27
C SER A 56 -0.43 -23.34 10.37
N VAL A 57 -0.04 -22.10 10.43
CA VAL A 57 -0.80 -21.02 11.05
C VAL A 57 -1.69 -20.34 9.99
N THR A 58 -2.26 -19.18 10.31
CA THR A 58 -3.06 -18.32 9.40
C THR A 58 -2.58 -16.87 9.46
N GLY A 59 -1.28 -16.65 9.38
CA GLY A 59 -0.60 -15.42 9.71
C GLY A 59 -0.23 -15.40 11.21
N HIS A 60 -0.14 -14.22 11.81
CA HIS A 60 0.17 -14.08 13.24
C HIS A 60 -0.78 -14.89 14.13
N VAL A 61 -0.18 -15.69 15.02
CA VAL A 61 -0.92 -16.44 16.05
C VAL A 61 -1.49 -15.47 17.08
N TYR A 62 -0.74 -14.44 17.41
CA TYR A 62 -1.08 -13.45 18.43
C TYR A 62 -1.27 -12.05 17.84
N GLY A 63 -2.23 -11.32 18.39
CA GLY A 63 -2.36 -9.88 18.26
C GLY A 63 -1.92 -9.20 19.54
N LEU A 64 -1.29 -8.04 19.43
CA LEU A 64 -0.90 -7.20 20.56
C LEU A 64 -2.05 -6.27 20.93
N ASP A 65 -2.42 -6.21 22.19
CA ASP A 65 -3.43 -5.28 22.72
C ASP A 65 -3.07 -4.87 24.15
N PHE A 66 -3.76 -3.88 24.67
CA PHE A 66 -3.63 -3.50 26.08
C PHE A 66 -4.26 -4.54 27.00
N THR A 67 -3.79 -4.59 28.25
CA THR A 67 -4.49 -5.34 29.29
C THR A 67 -5.90 -4.77 29.51
N LYS A 68 -6.85 -5.60 30.00
CA LYS A 68 -8.29 -5.24 30.12
C LYS A 68 -8.54 -3.92 30.81
N GLU A 69 -7.70 -3.56 31.77
CA GLU A 69 -7.77 -2.29 32.52
C GLU A 69 -7.58 -1.05 31.65
N TYR A 70 -6.87 -1.16 30.49
CA TYR A 70 -6.63 -0.04 29.58
C TYR A 70 -7.52 -0.07 28.33
N ASN A 71 -8.45 -1.01 28.21
CA ASN A 71 -9.31 -1.11 27.03
C ASN A 71 -10.49 -0.14 27.00
N SER A 72 -10.86 0.46 28.15
CA SER A 72 -11.89 1.51 28.18
C SER A 72 -11.43 2.77 27.48
N TRP A 73 -12.34 3.39 26.74
CA TRP A 73 -12.12 4.72 26.13
C TRP A 73 -12.11 5.88 27.15
N ASP A 74 -12.55 5.62 28.39
CA ASP A 74 -12.61 6.63 29.47
C ASP A 74 -11.28 6.84 30.19
N ILE A 75 -10.32 5.98 29.94
CA ILE A 75 -8.97 6.10 30.51
C ILE A 75 -8.25 7.28 29.89
N ASP A 76 -7.51 8.02 30.72
CA ASP A 76 -6.59 9.07 30.24
C ASP A 76 -5.61 8.48 29.23
N PRO A 77 -5.65 8.91 27.95
CA PRO A 77 -4.80 8.35 26.91
C PRO A 77 -3.30 8.52 27.16
N LEU A 78 -2.87 9.48 27.99
CA LEU A 78 -1.47 9.66 28.35
C LEU A 78 -0.91 8.41 29.09
N LYS A 79 -1.75 7.74 29.86
CA LYS A 79 -1.37 6.51 30.59
C LYS A 79 -1.07 5.34 29.65
N LEU A 80 -1.55 5.39 28.40
CA LEU A 80 -1.35 4.30 27.44
C LEU A 80 0.13 4.14 27.02
N PHE A 81 0.93 5.18 27.09
CA PHE A 81 2.36 5.09 26.78
C PHE A 81 3.13 4.19 27.76
N GLU A 82 2.70 4.13 29.01
CA GLU A 82 3.28 3.29 30.05
C GLU A 82 2.48 2.02 30.31
N ALA A 83 1.32 1.87 29.65
CA ALA A 83 0.41 0.75 29.88
C ALA A 83 1.05 -0.58 29.46
N LYS A 84 0.73 -1.63 30.23
CA LYS A 84 1.12 -3.00 29.89
C LYS A 84 0.34 -3.50 28.67
N THR A 85 1.05 -4.14 27.77
CA THR A 85 0.48 -4.84 26.61
C THR A 85 0.46 -6.34 26.86
N VAL A 86 -0.43 -7.03 26.16
CA VAL A 86 -0.59 -8.48 26.23
C VAL A 86 -0.79 -9.03 24.83
N LYS A 87 -0.09 -10.12 24.53
CA LYS A 87 -0.34 -10.92 23.33
C LYS A 87 -1.53 -11.85 23.59
N SER A 88 -2.55 -11.80 22.75
CA SER A 88 -3.72 -12.67 22.76
C SER A 88 -3.93 -13.30 21.40
N GLU A 89 -4.52 -14.48 21.31
CA GLU A 89 -4.76 -15.12 20.01
C GLU A 89 -5.52 -14.18 19.07
N SER A 90 -4.98 -13.96 17.86
CA SER A 90 -5.57 -13.10 16.84
C SER A 90 -6.97 -13.57 16.45
N ASN A 91 -7.20 -14.88 16.45
CA ASN A 91 -8.51 -15.49 16.25
C ASN A 91 -8.80 -16.56 17.32
N PRO A 92 -9.36 -16.16 18.48
CA PRO A 92 -9.62 -17.08 19.58
C PRO A 92 -10.53 -18.28 19.24
N LYS A 93 -11.37 -18.14 18.19
CA LYS A 93 -12.25 -19.24 17.74
C LYS A 93 -11.46 -20.39 17.11
N MET A 94 -10.32 -20.11 16.51
CA MET A 94 -9.46 -21.13 15.89
C MET A 94 -8.60 -21.88 16.90
N ARG A 95 -8.29 -21.31 18.05
CA ARG A 95 -7.42 -21.91 19.07
C ARG A 95 -6.10 -22.42 18.49
N LEU A 96 -5.43 -21.58 17.69
CA LEU A 96 -4.18 -21.92 16.99
C LEU A 96 -3.06 -22.31 17.96
N GLY A 97 -2.94 -21.63 19.09
CA GLY A 97 -1.96 -22.00 20.13
C GLY A 97 -2.14 -23.43 20.60
N HIS A 98 -3.37 -23.86 20.92
CA HIS A 98 -3.65 -25.22 21.33
C HIS A 98 -3.39 -26.25 20.21
N HIS A 99 -3.69 -25.90 18.95
CA HIS A 99 -3.38 -26.72 17.78
C HIS A 99 -1.88 -26.98 17.67
N LEU A 100 -1.05 -25.93 17.72
CA LEU A 100 0.41 -26.02 17.66
C LEU A 100 0.98 -26.85 18.81
N GLN A 101 0.51 -26.63 20.06
CA GLN A 101 0.90 -27.40 21.24
C GLN A 101 0.60 -28.89 21.07
N SER A 102 -0.59 -29.21 20.53
CA SER A 102 -0.99 -30.59 20.27
C SER A 102 -0.17 -31.24 19.17
N ALA A 103 0.12 -30.51 18.07
CA ALA A 103 0.94 -30.99 16.98
C ALA A 103 2.40 -31.21 17.40
N ALA A 104 2.91 -30.42 18.35
CA ALA A 104 4.30 -30.51 18.81
C ALA A 104 4.56 -31.68 19.78
N LYS A 105 3.53 -32.31 20.33
CA LYS A 105 3.70 -33.40 21.30
C LYS A 105 4.47 -34.58 20.71
N GLY A 106 5.61 -34.89 21.34
CA GLY A 106 6.42 -36.04 20.95
C GLY A 106 7.20 -35.85 19.64
N MET A 107 7.32 -34.62 19.10
CA MET A 107 8.15 -34.30 17.97
C MET A 107 9.62 -34.13 18.40
N ASP A 108 10.54 -34.53 17.52
CA ASP A 108 11.98 -34.42 17.75
C ASP A 108 12.53 -33.13 17.18
N TYR A 109 12.01 -32.68 16.04
CA TYR A 109 12.43 -31.45 15.33
C TYR A 109 11.23 -30.57 14.97
N LEU A 110 11.47 -29.24 14.95
CA LEU A 110 10.56 -28.23 14.42
C LEU A 110 11.23 -27.54 13.23
N VAL A 111 10.62 -27.56 12.06
CA VAL A 111 11.10 -26.87 10.87
C VAL A 111 10.08 -25.78 10.45
N LEU A 112 10.54 -24.56 10.40
CA LEU A 112 9.72 -23.35 10.19
C LEU A 112 9.76 -22.95 8.71
N TRP A 113 8.60 -22.98 8.07
CA TRP A 113 8.36 -22.67 6.65
C TRP A 113 7.49 -21.41 6.49
N LEU A 114 7.74 -20.38 7.31
CA LEU A 114 7.06 -19.10 7.22
C LEU A 114 7.67 -18.28 6.08
N ASP A 115 6.95 -17.27 5.60
CA ASP A 115 7.48 -16.35 4.60
C ASP A 115 8.80 -15.72 5.09
N CYS A 116 9.72 -15.45 4.18
CA CYS A 116 11.07 -15.08 4.57
C CYS A 116 11.24 -13.55 4.69
N ASP A 117 10.28 -12.89 5.30
CA ASP A 117 10.33 -11.49 5.71
C ASP A 117 10.37 -11.36 7.24
N ARG A 118 10.41 -10.12 7.74
CA ARG A 118 10.47 -9.87 9.19
C ARG A 118 9.20 -10.30 9.92
N GLU A 119 8.04 -10.17 9.27
CA GLU A 119 6.77 -10.64 9.83
C GLU A 119 6.80 -12.16 9.98
N GLY A 120 7.28 -12.88 8.95
CA GLY A 120 7.48 -14.33 9.02
C GLY A 120 8.48 -14.75 10.10
N GLU A 121 9.56 -13.99 10.33
CA GLU A 121 10.47 -14.25 11.46
C GLU A 121 9.78 -14.02 12.80
N ASN A 122 8.92 -13.01 12.95
CA ASN A 122 8.13 -12.81 14.17
C ASN A 122 7.17 -13.97 14.41
N ILE A 123 6.45 -14.42 13.37
CA ILE A 123 5.56 -15.57 13.45
C ILE A 123 6.34 -16.85 13.79
N CYS A 124 7.58 -17.01 13.31
CA CYS A 124 8.45 -18.13 13.72
C CYS A 124 8.58 -18.20 15.24
N PHE A 125 8.82 -17.09 15.93
CA PHE A 125 8.96 -17.08 17.38
C PHE A 125 7.63 -17.31 18.11
N GLU A 126 6.51 -16.84 17.55
CA GLU A 126 5.18 -17.19 18.07
C GLU A 126 4.91 -18.71 17.99
N VAL A 127 5.32 -19.37 16.88
CA VAL A 127 5.23 -20.83 16.73
C VAL A 127 6.17 -21.54 17.70
N ILE A 128 7.41 -21.07 17.85
CA ILE A 128 8.40 -21.63 18.79
C ILE A 128 7.88 -21.60 20.21
N GLU A 129 7.34 -20.48 20.68
CA GLU A 129 6.76 -20.33 22.01
C GLU A 129 5.66 -21.36 22.30
N ASN A 130 4.86 -21.70 21.29
CA ASN A 130 3.79 -22.67 21.41
C ASN A 130 4.25 -24.12 21.29
N CYS A 131 5.24 -24.41 20.44
CA CYS A 131 5.66 -25.78 20.13
C CYS A 131 6.76 -26.31 21.07
N LEU A 132 7.80 -25.49 21.33
CA LEU A 132 9.02 -25.94 22.01
C LEU A 132 8.77 -26.57 23.37
N PRO A 133 7.89 -26.06 24.26
CA PRO A 133 7.63 -26.68 25.58
C PRO A 133 7.01 -28.08 25.52
N TYR A 134 6.42 -28.46 24.40
CA TYR A 134 5.70 -29.72 24.20
C TYR A 134 6.48 -30.78 23.39
N MET A 135 7.65 -30.41 22.87
CA MET A 135 8.53 -31.33 22.14
C MET A 135 9.24 -32.32 23.09
N LYS A 136 9.76 -33.42 22.56
CA LYS A 136 10.43 -34.46 23.38
C LYS A 136 11.66 -33.96 24.16
N HIS A 137 12.46 -33.07 23.56
CA HIS A 137 13.71 -32.59 24.11
C HIS A 137 13.82 -31.07 24.03
N PRO A 138 13.05 -30.34 24.84
CA PRO A 138 12.96 -28.88 24.69
C PRO A 138 14.27 -28.14 25.03
N GLN A 139 15.23 -28.76 25.73
CA GLN A 139 16.41 -28.04 26.24
C GLN A 139 17.75 -28.79 26.21
N HIS A 140 17.94 -29.85 25.44
CA HIS A 140 19.24 -30.53 25.38
C HIS A 140 20.26 -29.70 24.56
N GLY A 141 21.14 -28.97 25.24
CA GLY A 141 22.34 -28.35 24.68
C GLY A 141 22.36 -26.84 24.50
N GLY A 142 21.55 -26.09 25.21
CA GLY A 142 21.78 -24.62 25.42
C GLY A 142 21.48 -23.67 24.26
N LYS A 143 20.97 -24.10 23.13
CA LYS A 143 20.43 -23.28 22.02
C LYS A 143 19.54 -24.19 21.21
N MET A 144 18.32 -23.79 20.87
CA MET A 144 17.26 -24.41 20.05
C MET A 144 17.79 -25.30 18.88
N LYS A 145 18.63 -26.31 19.17
CA LYS A 145 19.32 -27.14 18.14
C LYS A 145 18.37 -27.95 17.26
N ASN A 146 17.15 -28.19 17.75
CA ASN A 146 16.09 -28.92 17.08
C ASN A 146 15.03 -27.99 16.45
N VAL A 147 15.22 -26.66 16.49
CA VAL A 147 14.40 -25.68 15.79
C VAL A 147 15.18 -25.15 14.58
N LEU A 148 14.61 -25.32 13.41
CA LEU A 148 15.26 -25.06 12.14
C LEU A 148 14.40 -24.16 11.29
N ARG A 149 15.03 -23.34 10.47
CA ARG A 149 14.39 -22.38 9.57
C ARG A 149 14.69 -22.72 8.11
N ALA A 150 13.65 -22.96 7.33
CA ALA A 150 13.74 -23.11 5.88
C ALA A 150 13.59 -21.73 5.23
N LYS A 151 14.59 -21.29 4.48
CA LYS A 151 14.55 -20.03 3.71
C LYS A 151 14.32 -20.34 2.23
N PHE A 152 13.24 -19.83 1.67
CA PHE A 152 12.82 -20.06 0.29
C PHE A 152 12.21 -18.78 -0.29
N SER A 153 12.28 -18.60 -1.60
CA SER A 153 11.74 -17.42 -2.29
C SER A 153 10.76 -17.79 -3.40
N ALA A 154 10.66 -19.08 -3.73
CA ALA A 154 9.71 -19.59 -4.70
C ALA A 154 9.20 -20.98 -4.30
N ILE A 155 7.97 -21.30 -4.71
CA ILE A 155 7.36 -22.61 -4.47
C ILE A 155 7.62 -23.50 -5.69
N THR A 156 8.90 -23.68 -6.00
CA THR A 156 9.38 -24.63 -7.02
C THR A 156 10.03 -25.84 -6.37
N LYS A 157 10.07 -26.96 -7.09
CA LYS A 157 10.67 -28.20 -6.57
C LYS A 157 12.14 -28.03 -6.19
N GLU A 158 12.87 -27.20 -6.95
CA GLU A 158 14.30 -26.96 -6.73
C GLU A 158 14.54 -26.05 -5.54
N ASP A 159 13.81 -24.93 -5.43
CA ASP A 159 13.96 -24.01 -4.30
C ASP A 159 13.56 -24.67 -2.98
N VAL A 160 12.42 -25.36 -2.97
CA VAL A 160 11.91 -26.04 -1.77
C VAL A 160 12.88 -27.14 -1.32
N ARG A 161 13.45 -27.93 -2.24
CA ARG A 161 14.46 -28.93 -1.89
C ARG A 161 15.76 -28.30 -1.42
N ARG A 162 16.20 -27.22 -2.07
CA ARG A 162 17.37 -26.45 -1.63
C ARG A 162 17.18 -25.92 -0.22
N ALA A 163 16.03 -25.33 0.09
CA ALA A 163 15.68 -24.85 1.42
C ALA A 163 15.70 -25.98 2.47
N MET A 164 15.14 -27.16 2.14
CA MET A 164 15.13 -28.33 3.03
C MET A 164 16.52 -28.88 3.30
N ASN A 165 17.44 -28.80 2.32
CA ASN A 165 18.82 -29.25 2.47
C ASN A 165 19.72 -28.24 3.20
N ASN A 166 19.33 -26.95 3.26
CA ASN A 166 20.10 -25.85 3.81
C ASN A 166 19.35 -25.14 4.96
N LEU A 167 18.81 -25.93 5.89
CA LEU A 167 18.08 -25.39 7.04
C LEU A 167 19.00 -24.55 7.94
N GLY A 168 18.58 -23.33 8.20
CA GLY A 168 19.24 -22.37 9.11
C GLY A 168 18.57 -22.32 10.49
N VAL A 169 18.78 -21.20 11.17
CA VAL A 169 18.13 -20.86 12.45
C VAL A 169 17.29 -19.60 12.27
N PRO A 170 16.15 -19.45 12.99
CA PRO A 170 15.34 -18.24 12.95
C PRO A 170 16.11 -17.05 13.57
N ASN A 171 15.81 -15.84 13.08
CA ASN A 171 16.46 -14.60 13.50
C ASN A 171 15.62 -13.85 14.56
N GLU A 172 16.03 -13.95 15.81
CA GLU A 172 15.33 -13.32 16.93
C GLU A 172 15.35 -11.78 16.85
N ASN A 173 16.39 -11.18 16.28
CA ASN A 173 16.50 -9.72 16.20
C ASN A 173 15.47 -9.14 15.21
N GLU A 174 15.21 -9.83 14.10
CA GLU A 174 14.15 -9.45 13.17
C GLU A 174 12.77 -9.55 13.83
N ALA A 175 12.50 -10.62 14.58
CA ALA A 175 11.26 -10.78 15.33
C ALA A 175 11.07 -9.66 16.37
N ARG A 176 12.12 -9.31 17.10
CA ARG A 176 12.10 -8.22 18.09
C ARG A 176 11.89 -6.85 17.47
N ALA A 177 12.37 -6.61 16.25
CA ALA A 177 12.12 -5.37 15.53
C ALA A 177 10.62 -5.21 15.18
N VAL A 178 9.96 -6.31 14.82
CA VAL A 178 8.51 -6.33 14.58
C VAL A 178 7.74 -6.08 15.88
N ASP A 179 8.11 -6.75 16.98
CA ASP A 179 7.48 -6.52 18.30
C ASP A 179 7.59 -5.04 18.71
N ALA A 180 8.78 -4.41 18.56
CA ALA A 180 8.96 -2.99 18.85
C ALA A 180 8.07 -2.09 18.02
N ARG A 181 7.97 -2.37 16.72
CA ARG A 181 7.09 -1.62 15.80
C ARG A 181 5.63 -1.75 16.19
N GLN A 182 5.16 -2.97 16.44
CA GLN A 182 3.77 -3.24 16.81
C GLN A 182 3.39 -2.54 18.12
N GLU A 183 4.25 -2.59 19.13
CA GLU A 183 3.99 -1.96 20.43
C GLU A 183 3.99 -0.42 20.31
N LEU A 184 4.95 0.15 19.58
CA LEU A 184 5.02 1.58 19.33
C LEU A 184 3.76 2.07 18.58
N ASP A 185 3.43 1.42 17.46
CA ASP A 185 2.28 1.80 16.63
C ASP A 185 0.96 1.65 17.40
N LEU A 186 0.81 0.62 18.23
CA LEU A 186 -0.36 0.43 19.10
C LEU A 186 -0.49 1.57 20.10
N LYS A 187 0.54 1.80 20.92
CA LYS A 187 0.47 2.77 22.03
C LYS A 187 0.28 4.19 21.51
N VAL A 188 1.07 4.60 20.54
CA VAL A 188 0.96 5.93 19.93
C VAL A 188 -0.36 6.07 19.18
N GLY A 189 -0.69 5.12 18.32
CA GLY A 189 -1.91 5.17 17.51
C GLY A 189 -3.17 5.24 18.35
N VAL A 190 -3.29 4.41 19.38
CA VAL A 190 -4.47 4.38 20.25
C VAL A 190 -4.57 5.62 21.13
N ALA A 191 -3.45 6.11 21.69
CA ALA A 191 -3.47 7.31 22.54
C ALA A 191 -4.02 8.54 21.79
N PHE A 192 -3.43 8.86 20.65
CA PHE A 192 -3.87 9.99 19.82
C PHE A 192 -5.29 9.78 19.28
N THR A 193 -5.61 8.58 18.79
CA THR A 193 -6.91 8.25 18.20
C THR A 193 -8.05 8.39 19.22
N ARG A 194 -7.90 7.84 20.43
CA ARG A 194 -8.92 7.95 21.47
C ARG A 194 -9.15 9.40 21.89
N PHE A 195 -8.07 10.16 22.12
CA PHE A 195 -8.16 11.55 22.52
C PHE A 195 -8.89 12.39 21.47
N GLN A 196 -8.40 12.44 20.24
CA GLN A 196 -8.98 13.30 19.21
C GLN A 196 -10.36 12.85 18.75
N THR A 197 -10.64 11.54 18.71
CA THR A 197 -12.00 11.04 18.41
C THR A 197 -13.00 11.53 19.44
N ARG A 198 -12.70 11.39 20.74
CA ARG A 198 -13.58 11.86 21.82
C ARG A 198 -13.76 13.37 21.79
N PHE A 199 -12.70 14.10 21.52
CA PHE A 199 -12.72 15.56 21.50
C PHE A 199 -13.58 16.11 20.36
N PHE A 200 -13.37 15.63 19.13
CA PHE A 200 -14.02 16.20 17.94
C PHE A 200 -15.40 15.61 17.65
N GLN A 201 -15.60 14.30 17.82
CA GLN A 201 -16.91 13.68 17.58
C GLN A 201 -18.01 14.19 18.50
N GLY A 202 -17.67 14.64 19.71
CA GLY A 202 -18.61 15.21 20.65
C GLY A 202 -19.07 16.64 20.28
N LYS A 203 -18.35 17.35 19.42
CA LYS A 203 -18.60 18.76 19.09
C LYS A 203 -19.29 18.97 17.73
N TYR A 204 -18.98 18.16 16.73
CA TYR A 204 -19.40 18.38 15.34
C TYR A 204 -20.34 17.29 14.82
N GLY A 205 -21.47 17.73 14.24
CA GLY A 205 -22.54 16.84 13.80
C GLY A 205 -22.41 16.35 12.37
N ASP A 206 -21.78 17.12 11.50
CA ASP A 206 -21.54 16.78 10.09
C ASP A 206 -20.17 16.13 9.82
N LEU A 207 -19.46 15.78 10.88
CA LEU A 207 -18.21 15.03 10.82
C LEU A 207 -18.49 13.55 10.49
N ASP A 208 -18.34 13.17 9.22
CA ASP A 208 -18.61 11.80 8.73
C ASP A 208 -17.43 10.86 8.97
N SER A 209 -17.20 10.52 10.24
CA SER A 209 -16.18 9.55 10.63
C SER A 209 -16.53 8.89 11.96
N THR A 210 -16.39 7.56 12.02
CA THR A 210 -16.56 6.81 13.29
C THR A 210 -15.36 6.94 14.20
N VAL A 211 -14.17 7.11 13.63
CA VAL A 211 -12.90 7.20 14.36
C VAL A 211 -11.99 8.20 13.66
N ILE A 212 -11.57 9.21 14.39
CA ILE A 212 -10.56 10.15 13.92
C ILE A 212 -9.18 9.57 14.31
N SER A 213 -8.60 8.75 13.43
CA SER A 213 -7.39 8.02 13.73
C SER A 213 -6.13 8.84 13.46
N TYR A 214 -5.16 8.65 14.33
CA TYR A 214 -3.76 9.01 14.11
C TYR A 214 -2.92 7.74 13.97
N GLY A 215 -1.91 7.77 13.12
CA GLY A 215 -0.92 6.73 13.04
C GLY A 215 0.44 7.31 12.64
N PRO A 216 1.55 6.85 13.25
CA PRO A 216 2.89 7.40 12.96
C PRO A 216 3.32 7.31 11.50
N CYS A 217 2.76 6.37 10.74
CA CYS A 217 2.96 6.23 9.30
C CYS A 217 1.77 6.75 8.47
N GLN A 218 0.53 6.45 8.90
CA GLN A 218 -0.69 6.86 8.21
C GLN A 218 -0.82 8.39 8.07
N THR A 219 -0.49 9.15 9.12
CA THR A 219 -0.63 10.61 9.12
C THR A 219 0.35 11.29 8.16
N PRO A 220 1.65 10.96 8.13
CA PRO A 220 2.56 11.44 7.09
C PRO A 220 2.15 11.03 5.66
N THR A 221 1.58 9.84 5.48
CA THR A 221 1.05 9.41 4.18
C THR A 221 -0.08 10.33 3.70
N LEU A 222 -1.03 10.68 4.58
CA LEU A 222 -2.08 11.65 4.30
C LEU A 222 -1.50 13.04 3.99
N SER A 223 -0.44 13.42 4.70
CA SER A 223 0.19 14.73 4.60
C SER A 223 0.70 15.03 3.18
N PHE A 224 1.23 14.04 2.45
CA PHE A 224 1.62 14.23 1.05
C PHE A 224 0.43 14.61 0.14
N CYS A 225 -0.73 13.99 0.38
CA CYS A 225 -1.93 14.28 -0.40
C CYS A 225 -2.42 15.71 -0.13
N VAL A 226 -2.42 16.14 1.14
CA VAL A 226 -2.84 17.50 1.52
C VAL A 226 -1.85 18.55 1.03
N GLU A 227 -0.54 18.28 1.08
CA GLU A 227 0.47 19.18 0.55
C GLU A 227 0.32 19.41 -0.98
N ARG A 228 -0.01 18.36 -1.73
CA ARG A 228 -0.34 18.49 -3.15
C ARG A 228 -1.62 19.31 -3.34
N HIS A 229 -2.63 19.11 -2.51
CA HIS A 229 -3.86 19.91 -2.53
C HIS A 229 -3.57 21.40 -2.30
N ASP A 230 -2.77 21.73 -1.29
CA ASP A 230 -2.40 23.12 -0.97
C ASP A 230 -1.64 23.79 -2.13
N ARG A 231 -0.74 23.06 -2.79
CA ARG A 231 -0.06 23.55 -4.01
C ARG A 231 -1.02 23.83 -5.16
N ILE A 232 -2.07 23.00 -5.31
CA ILE A 232 -3.11 23.20 -6.33
C ILE A 232 -3.93 24.45 -6.00
N GLN A 233 -4.37 24.59 -4.74
CA GLN A 233 -5.20 25.70 -4.30
C GLN A 233 -4.44 27.04 -4.29
N GLY A 234 -3.18 27.02 -3.92
CA GLY A 234 -2.32 28.21 -3.91
C GLY A 234 -1.80 28.62 -5.29
N PHE A 235 -2.04 27.80 -6.32
CA PHE A 235 -1.53 28.08 -7.66
C PHE A 235 -2.29 29.26 -8.31
N GLN A 236 -1.53 30.24 -8.84
CA GLN A 236 -2.07 31.35 -9.59
C GLN A 236 -1.82 31.13 -11.08
N PRO A 237 -2.86 30.84 -11.90
CA PRO A 237 -2.71 30.69 -13.34
C PRO A 237 -2.27 32.01 -14.00
N GLU A 238 -1.16 31.96 -14.71
CA GLU A 238 -0.66 33.10 -15.48
C GLU A 238 -0.91 32.87 -16.97
N PRO A 239 -1.49 33.86 -17.69
CA PRO A 239 -1.60 33.77 -19.13
C PRO A 239 -0.22 33.88 -19.79
N PHE A 240 0.00 33.12 -20.85
CA PHE A 240 1.20 33.19 -21.66
C PHE A 240 0.84 33.16 -23.14
N TRP A 241 1.73 33.67 -23.96
CA TRP A 241 1.60 33.69 -25.41
C TRP A 241 2.84 33.08 -26.07
N SER A 242 2.59 32.33 -27.15
CA SER A 242 3.63 31.68 -27.94
C SER A 242 3.40 31.95 -29.42
N VAL A 243 4.46 31.99 -30.21
CA VAL A 243 4.39 32.13 -31.66
C VAL A 243 4.31 30.73 -32.29
N ALA A 244 3.20 30.43 -32.95
CA ALA A 244 3.05 29.20 -33.72
C ALA A 244 3.25 29.50 -35.20
N ALA A 245 4.23 28.86 -35.83
CA ALA A 245 4.46 28.92 -37.27
C ALA A 245 4.14 27.54 -37.90
N THR A 246 3.57 27.55 -39.10
CA THR A 246 3.37 26.35 -39.91
C THR A 246 4.06 26.54 -41.25
N ILE A 247 4.90 25.61 -41.62
CA ILE A 247 5.55 25.55 -42.94
C ILE A 247 4.93 24.46 -43.80
N THR A 248 5.13 24.50 -45.10
CA THR A 248 4.69 23.45 -46.03
C THR A 248 5.89 22.86 -46.74
N LYS A 249 5.96 21.51 -46.74
CA LYS A 249 6.92 20.76 -47.52
C LYS A 249 6.21 19.63 -48.29
N SER A 250 6.31 19.61 -49.61
CA SER A 250 5.63 18.62 -50.47
C SER A 250 4.14 18.51 -50.13
N ASP A 251 3.44 19.65 -50.00
CA ASP A 251 2.04 19.80 -49.61
C ASP A 251 1.65 19.29 -48.21
N VAL A 252 2.63 18.91 -47.38
CA VAL A 252 2.39 18.48 -45.99
C VAL A 252 2.63 19.69 -45.06
N PRO A 253 1.63 20.08 -44.25
CA PRO A 253 1.81 21.14 -43.25
C PRO A 253 2.58 20.62 -42.04
N ILE A 254 3.62 21.35 -41.61
CA ILE A 254 4.45 21.01 -40.47
C ILE A 254 4.38 22.16 -39.47
N LYS A 255 3.94 21.87 -38.28
CA LYS A 255 3.90 22.81 -37.16
C LYS A 255 5.30 22.96 -36.57
N LEU A 256 5.73 24.18 -36.36
CA LEU A 256 7.00 24.51 -35.74
C LEU A 256 6.75 25.04 -34.32
N SER A 257 7.57 24.58 -33.37
CA SER A 257 7.58 25.08 -32.00
C SER A 257 8.58 26.22 -31.88
N TRP A 258 8.17 27.33 -31.28
CA TRP A 258 9.05 28.50 -31.08
C TRP A 258 10.11 28.19 -30.02
N LEU A 259 11.38 28.50 -30.26
CA LEU A 259 12.49 28.16 -29.37
C LEU A 259 12.51 28.97 -28.06
N ARG A 260 11.90 30.16 -28.05
CA ARG A 260 11.70 30.91 -26.79
C ARG A 260 10.55 30.34 -25.92
N GLU A 261 9.84 29.35 -26.43
CA GLU A 261 8.69 28.67 -25.83
C GLU A 261 7.50 29.62 -25.61
N ARG A 262 7.60 30.58 -24.70
CA ARG A 262 6.49 31.47 -24.32
C ARG A 262 6.96 32.82 -23.77
N VAL A 263 6.09 33.82 -23.84
CA VAL A 263 6.20 35.10 -23.15
C VAL A 263 4.95 35.35 -22.31
N PHE A 264 5.09 36.12 -21.24
CA PHE A 264 3.99 36.41 -20.30
C PHE A 264 3.37 37.82 -20.54
N ASP A 265 3.68 38.46 -21.64
CA ASP A 265 3.09 39.71 -22.05
C ASP A 265 2.55 39.59 -23.48
N ARG A 266 1.26 39.95 -23.67
CA ARG A 266 0.57 39.85 -24.95
C ARG A 266 1.15 40.82 -26.00
N GLN A 267 1.55 42.04 -25.61
CA GLN A 267 2.09 43.01 -26.52
C GLN A 267 3.44 42.54 -27.07
N ILE A 268 4.28 41.99 -26.18
CA ILE A 268 5.56 41.39 -26.56
C ILE A 268 5.31 40.17 -27.50
N GLY A 269 4.33 39.30 -27.18
CA GLY A 269 3.94 38.19 -28.04
C GLY A 269 3.49 38.67 -29.44
N THR A 270 2.66 39.71 -29.48
CA THR A 270 2.21 40.34 -30.75
C THR A 270 3.36 40.94 -31.54
N MET A 271 4.32 41.62 -30.88
CA MET A 271 5.52 42.15 -31.51
C MET A 271 6.31 41.04 -32.21
N PHE A 272 6.54 39.88 -31.54
CA PHE A 272 7.25 38.76 -32.16
C PHE A 272 6.48 38.17 -33.35
N VAL A 273 5.15 38.02 -33.26
CA VAL A 273 4.33 37.56 -34.39
C VAL A 273 4.46 38.52 -35.57
N ASN A 274 4.42 39.86 -35.37
CA ASN A 274 4.57 40.84 -36.42
C ASN A 274 5.97 40.74 -37.06
N MET A 275 7.05 40.68 -36.27
CA MET A 275 8.41 40.48 -36.74
C MET A 275 8.57 39.26 -37.65
N VAL A 276 7.97 38.11 -37.23
CA VAL A 276 7.99 36.88 -38.01
C VAL A 276 7.09 36.98 -39.24
N THR A 277 5.95 37.64 -39.16
CA THR A 277 5.02 37.85 -40.28
C THR A 277 5.61 38.78 -41.35
N ASP A 278 6.27 39.84 -40.95
CA ASP A 278 6.92 40.79 -41.88
C ASP A 278 8.02 40.13 -42.73
N THR A 279 8.62 39.07 -42.17
CA THR A 279 9.66 38.27 -42.86
C THR A 279 9.13 37.01 -43.53
N LYS A 280 7.80 36.77 -43.52
CA LYS A 280 7.14 35.56 -44.05
C LYS A 280 7.48 35.30 -45.53
N SER A 281 7.60 36.34 -46.34
CA SER A 281 7.96 36.26 -47.79
C SER A 281 9.35 35.67 -48.03
N ALA A 282 10.26 35.80 -47.09
CA ALA A 282 11.60 35.21 -47.17
C ALA A 282 11.63 33.70 -46.91
N GLY A 283 10.51 33.14 -46.39
CA GLY A 283 10.41 31.74 -46.04
C GLY A 283 11.13 31.35 -44.75
N ALA A 284 10.90 30.11 -44.32
CA ALA A 284 11.60 29.51 -43.20
C ALA A 284 12.86 28.78 -43.66
N LYS A 285 14.02 29.27 -43.25
CA LYS A 285 15.33 28.72 -43.65
C LYS A 285 15.79 27.68 -42.63
N VAL A 286 16.16 26.49 -43.09
CA VAL A 286 16.79 25.46 -42.25
C VAL A 286 18.19 25.93 -41.84
N LEU A 287 18.36 26.25 -40.57
CA LEU A 287 19.64 26.72 -40.01
C LEU A 287 20.56 25.57 -39.63
N ARG A 288 20.00 24.60 -38.89
CA ARG A 288 20.75 23.46 -38.32
C ARG A 288 19.90 22.21 -38.30
N ILE A 289 20.53 21.05 -38.49
CA ILE A 289 19.92 19.73 -38.36
C ILE A 289 20.77 18.96 -37.38
N ASN A 290 20.20 18.62 -36.23
CA ASN A 290 20.85 17.90 -35.16
C ASN A 290 20.28 16.47 -35.10
N VAL A 291 21.08 15.49 -35.48
CA VAL A 291 20.71 14.09 -35.41
C VAL A 291 21.43 13.45 -34.22
N GLN A 292 20.66 12.93 -33.27
CA GLN A 292 21.20 12.30 -32.09
C GLN A 292 20.69 10.85 -31.96
N LYS A 293 21.60 9.92 -31.84
CA LYS A 293 21.29 8.52 -31.45
C LYS A 293 21.10 8.48 -29.94
N LYS A 294 19.94 8.02 -29.50
CA LYS A 294 19.58 7.90 -28.10
C LYS A 294 19.25 6.45 -27.78
N SER A 295 19.49 6.06 -26.54
CA SER A 295 19.08 4.78 -26.02
C SER A 295 18.31 4.97 -24.72
N LYS A 296 17.30 4.13 -24.49
CA LYS A 296 16.63 3.99 -23.21
C LYS A 296 17.03 2.64 -22.63
N SER A 297 17.61 2.67 -21.44
CA SER A 297 17.98 1.45 -20.73
C SER A 297 16.73 0.62 -20.41
N ARG A 298 16.88 -0.68 -20.43
CA ARG A 298 15.88 -1.63 -19.92
C ARG A 298 15.57 -1.32 -18.46
N PRO A 299 14.38 -1.69 -17.94
CA PRO A 299 14.04 -1.52 -16.55
C PRO A 299 14.92 -2.40 -15.66
N HIS A 300 15.01 -2.05 -14.38
CA HIS A 300 15.55 -2.95 -13.36
C HIS A 300 14.65 -4.17 -13.20
N ALA A 301 15.14 -5.18 -12.52
CA ALA A 301 14.32 -6.29 -12.10
C ALA A 301 13.19 -5.81 -11.18
N LEU A 302 12.05 -6.48 -11.21
CA LEU A 302 10.82 -6.04 -10.55
C LEU A 302 10.89 -6.26 -9.04
N ASN A 303 10.68 -5.17 -8.28
CA ASN A 303 10.43 -5.22 -6.84
C ASN A 303 8.97 -4.89 -6.51
N THR A 304 8.61 -4.99 -5.22
CA THR A 304 7.24 -4.74 -4.74
C THR A 304 6.75 -3.35 -5.09
N VAL A 305 7.56 -2.33 -4.85
CA VAL A 305 7.18 -0.92 -5.07
C VAL A 305 6.84 -0.65 -6.54
N GLU A 306 7.68 -1.10 -7.46
CA GLU A 306 7.43 -0.94 -8.90
C GLU A 306 6.22 -1.75 -9.38
N MET A 307 6.00 -2.95 -8.81
CA MET A 307 4.78 -3.72 -9.08
C MET A 307 3.53 -2.95 -8.65
N LEU A 308 3.51 -2.40 -7.44
CA LEU A 308 2.37 -1.64 -6.91
C LEU A 308 2.09 -0.37 -7.72
N LYS A 309 3.15 0.38 -8.10
CA LYS A 309 3.04 1.59 -8.95
C LYS A 309 2.39 1.27 -10.30
N HIS A 310 2.86 0.20 -10.95
CA HIS A 310 2.31 -0.19 -12.24
C HIS A 310 0.88 -0.70 -12.12
N CYS A 311 0.57 -1.52 -11.12
CA CYS A 311 -0.80 -2.00 -10.87
C CYS A 311 -1.78 -0.85 -10.72
N SER A 312 -1.42 0.16 -9.94
CA SER A 312 -2.29 1.32 -9.74
C SER A 312 -2.44 2.15 -11.02
N SER A 313 -1.33 2.54 -11.66
CA SER A 313 -1.35 3.46 -12.81
C SER A 313 -1.72 2.79 -14.14
N GLY A 314 -1.26 1.55 -14.38
CA GLY A 314 -1.42 0.83 -15.63
C GLY A 314 -2.60 -0.12 -15.67
N LEU A 315 -2.88 -0.80 -14.55
CA LEU A 315 -3.96 -1.78 -14.47
C LEU A 315 -5.22 -1.26 -13.75
N GLY A 316 -5.13 -0.13 -13.05
CA GLY A 316 -6.25 0.42 -12.28
C GLY A 316 -6.60 -0.39 -11.01
N ILE A 317 -5.69 -1.25 -10.56
CA ILE A 317 -5.85 -2.10 -9.38
C ILE A 317 -5.25 -1.38 -8.17
N SER A 318 -5.97 -1.37 -7.05
CA SER A 318 -5.45 -0.74 -5.82
C SER A 318 -4.21 -1.44 -5.28
N PRO A 319 -3.30 -0.74 -4.57
CA PRO A 319 -2.10 -1.37 -4.01
C PRO A 319 -2.40 -2.55 -3.08
N SER A 320 -3.47 -2.47 -2.27
CA SER A 320 -3.87 -3.56 -1.37
C SER A 320 -4.41 -4.78 -2.11
N GLU A 321 -5.17 -4.56 -3.18
CA GLU A 321 -5.70 -5.63 -4.03
C GLU A 321 -4.58 -6.27 -4.86
N CYS A 322 -3.66 -5.45 -5.42
CA CYS A 322 -2.47 -5.94 -6.12
C CYS A 322 -1.67 -6.88 -5.22
N MET A 323 -1.40 -6.50 -3.97
CA MET A 323 -0.67 -7.36 -3.03
C MET A 323 -1.42 -8.66 -2.74
N SER A 324 -2.74 -8.60 -2.53
CA SER A 324 -3.56 -9.80 -2.31
C SER A 324 -3.54 -10.77 -3.50
N ILE A 325 -3.53 -10.23 -4.73
CA ILE A 325 -3.42 -11.03 -5.96
C ILE A 325 -2.02 -11.64 -6.06
N ALA A 326 -0.96 -10.85 -5.82
CA ALA A 326 0.42 -11.30 -5.90
C ALA A 326 0.72 -12.41 -4.87
N GLU A 327 0.25 -12.27 -3.62
CA GLU A 327 0.37 -13.32 -2.60
C GLU A 327 -0.36 -14.62 -3.01
N ARG A 328 -1.52 -14.50 -3.66
CA ARG A 328 -2.23 -15.67 -4.17
C ARG A 328 -1.45 -16.34 -5.32
N LEU A 329 -0.93 -15.58 -6.26
CA LEU A 329 -0.09 -16.11 -7.34
C LEU A 329 1.16 -16.80 -6.80
N TYR A 330 1.79 -16.23 -5.78
CA TYR A 330 2.92 -16.83 -5.08
C TYR A 330 2.56 -18.16 -4.42
N THR A 331 1.50 -18.19 -3.62
CA THR A 331 1.08 -19.43 -2.92
C THR A 331 0.64 -20.54 -3.87
N GLN A 332 0.21 -20.18 -5.07
CA GLN A 332 -0.11 -21.12 -6.15
C GLN A 332 1.13 -21.54 -6.97
N GLY A 333 2.28 -20.93 -6.74
CA GLY A 333 3.54 -21.29 -7.43
C GLY A 333 3.72 -20.67 -8.81
N TYR A 334 2.99 -19.59 -9.15
CA TYR A 334 3.12 -18.90 -10.44
C TYR A 334 4.19 -17.81 -10.45
N ILE A 335 4.45 -17.19 -9.30
CA ILE A 335 5.49 -16.16 -9.16
C ILE A 335 6.35 -16.42 -7.91
N SER A 336 7.53 -15.80 -7.85
CA SER A 336 8.36 -15.75 -6.65
C SER A 336 7.71 -14.86 -5.57
N TYR A 337 8.27 -14.84 -4.36
CA TYR A 337 7.74 -14.06 -3.25
C TYR A 337 7.58 -12.59 -3.61
N PRO A 338 6.38 -11.99 -3.45
CA PRO A 338 6.09 -10.67 -3.98
C PRO A 338 6.52 -9.50 -3.10
N ARG A 339 7.01 -9.75 -1.88
CA ARG A 339 7.53 -8.73 -0.98
C ARG A 339 9.04 -8.75 -0.99
N THR A 340 9.62 -7.88 -1.80
CA THR A 340 11.06 -7.73 -1.94
C THR A 340 11.43 -6.29 -2.30
N GLU A 341 12.48 -5.78 -1.68
CA GLU A 341 13.08 -4.49 -2.04
C GLU A 341 14.15 -4.66 -3.12
N THR A 342 14.55 -5.90 -3.40
CA THR A 342 15.61 -6.22 -4.36
C THR A 342 15.15 -5.98 -5.80
N SER A 343 15.93 -5.20 -6.53
CA SER A 343 15.73 -4.87 -7.95
C SER A 343 16.89 -5.29 -8.86
N LYS A 344 17.78 -6.17 -8.36
CA LYS A 344 18.93 -6.72 -9.08
C LYS A 344 18.96 -8.24 -8.94
N TYR A 345 19.11 -8.97 -10.05
CA TYR A 345 19.26 -10.42 -9.99
C TYR A 345 20.61 -10.81 -9.37
N PRO A 346 20.63 -11.71 -8.37
CA PRO A 346 21.88 -12.32 -7.89
C PRO A 346 22.69 -12.95 -9.03
N GLU A 347 24.01 -12.99 -8.90
CA GLU A 347 24.87 -13.51 -9.98
C GLU A 347 24.54 -14.96 -10.37
N ASN A 348 24.19 -15.77 -9.39
CA ASN A 348 23.81 -17.18 -9.55
C ASN A 348 22.33 -17.41 -9.87
N PHE A 349 21.54 -16.37 -10.13
CA PHE A 349 20.13 -16.52 -10.48
C PHE A 349 19.95 -17.18 -11.85
N ASP A 350 19.16 -18.25 -11.93
CA ASP A 350 18.93 -19.03 -13.15
C ASP A 350 17.93 -18.35 -14.10
N LEU A 351 18.40 -17.34 -14.82
CA LEU A 351 17.61 -16.66 -15.85
C LEU A 351 17.22 -17.59 -17.00
N ASN A 352 18.10 -18.57 -17.33
CA ASN A 352 17.82 -19.53 -18.41
C ASN A 352 16.66 -20.47 -18.05
N GLY A 353 16.59 -20.91 -16.80
CA GLY A 353 15.48 -21.75 -16.31
C GLY A 353 14.14 -21.04 -16.45
N VAL A 354 14.07 -19.78 -16.00
CA VAL A 354 12.84 -18.97 -16.12
C VAL A 354 12.45 -18.74 -17.58
N LEU A 355 13.41 -18.41 -18.46
CA LEU A 355 13.13 -18.24 -19.89
C LEU A 355 12.62 -19.54 -20.56
N ARG A 356 13.20 -20.70 -20.23
CA ARG A 356 12.73 -21.99 -20.74
C ARG A 356 11.30 -22.28 -20.32
N GLU A 357 10.98 -22.07 -19.05
CA GLU A 357 9.62 -22.26 -18.51
C GLU A 357 8.59 -21.42 -19.26
N GLN A 358 8.94 -20.20 -19.67
CA GLN A 358 8.05 -19.26 -20.37
C GLN A 358 8.06 -19.42 -21.91
N SER A 359 8.92 -20.29 -22.47
CA SER A 359 9.14 -20.39 -23.92
C SER A 359 7.97 -20.94 -24.74
N ASP A 360 7.03 -21.64 -24.10
CA ASP A 360 5.88 -22.25 -24.81
C ASP A 360 4.61 -21.38 -24.75
N HIS A 361 4.71 -20.16 -24.23
CA HIS A 361 3.56 -19.23 -24.25
C HIS A 361 3.36 -18.65 -25.65
N PRO A 362 2.11 -18.57 -26.15
CA PRO A 362 1.83 -18.12 -27.52
C PRO A 362 2.21 -16.65 -27.77
N GLU A 363 2.10 -15.76 -26.77
CA GLU A 363 2.35 -14.33 -26.94
C GLU A 363 3.82 -13.95 -26.77
N TRP A 364 4.50 -14.45 -25.74
CA TRP A 364 5.87 -14.03 -25.42
C TRP A 364 6.91 -15.13 -25.57
N GLY A 365 6.51 -16.38 -25.83
CA GLY A 365 7.45 -17.50 -25.95
C GLY A 365 8.52 -17.30 -27.02
N HIS A 366 8.18 -16.60 -28.11
CA HIS A 366 9.14 -16.26 -29.16
C HIS A 366 10.25 -15.32 -28.67
N PHE A 367 9.93 -14.34 -27.79
CA PHE A 367 10.93 -13.48 -27.16
C PHE A 367 11.86 -14.28 -26.24
N CYS A 368 11.30 -15.22 -25.46
CA CYS A 368 12.12 -16.10 -24.62
C CYS A 368 13.08 -16.95 -25.44
N LYS A 369 12.62 -17.55 -26.53
CA LYS A 369 13.44 -18.35 -27.45
C LYS A 369 14.54 -17.51 -28.12
N ASP A 370 14.22 -16.28 -28.51
CA ASP A 370 15.20 -15.36 -29.08
C ASP A 370 16.30 -15.02 -28.06
N LEU A 371 15.95 -14.68 -26.84
CA LEU A 371 16.92 -14.39 -25.77
C LEU A 371 17.77 -15.60 -25.39
N LEU A 372 17.22 -16.81 -25.42
CA LEU A 372 18.00 -18.05 -25.19
C LEU A 372 18.98 -18.34 -26.32
N THR A 373 18.66 -17.99 -27.57
CA THR A 373 19.46 -18.24 -28.76
C THR A 373 20.50 -17.16 -29.01
N ASN A 374 20.09 -15.89 -28.97
CA ASN A 374 20.91 -14.73 -29.32
C ASN A 374 21.60 -14.07 -28.11
N GLY A 375 21.26 -14.52 -26.89
CA GLY A 375 21.77 -14.00 -25.63
C GLY A 375 20.89 -12.91 -25.04
N TYR A 376 20.97 -12.79 -23.73
CA TYR A 376 20.30 -11.76 -22.95
C TYR A 376 21.32 -10.88 -22.24
N GLU A 377 20.88 -9.69 -21.83
CA GLU A 377 21.72 -8.76 -21.11
C GLU A 377 21.21 -8.62 -19.66
N ARG A 378 22.04 -8.95 -18.66
CA ARG A 378 21.67 -8.70 -17.26
C ARG A 378 21.52 -7.21 -17.00
N PRO A 379 20.52 -6.78 -16.17
CA PRO A 379 20.44 -5.38 -15.74
C PRO A 379 21.73 -4.97 -15.02
N SER A 380 22.33 -3.86 -15.44
CA SER A 380 23.55 -3.30 -14.84
C SER A 380 23.31 -2.49 -13.56
N GLY A 381 22.05 -2.08 -13.33
CA GLY A 381 21.61 -1.30 -12.18
C GLY A 381 20.68 -2.08 -11.25
N GLY A 382 20.18 -1.38 -10.24
CA GLY A 382 19.34 -1.96 -9.19
C GLY A 382 20.11 -2.24 -7.92
N THR A 383 19.39 -2.54 -6.85
CA THR A 383 19.91 -2.85 -5.51
C THR A 383 19.60 -4.28 -5.14
N ASP A 384 20.52 -4.91 -4.42
CA ASP A 384 20.32 -6.19 -3.77
C ASP A 384 20.20 -5.91 -2.27
N SER A 385 19.02 -6.06 -1.72
CA SER A 385 18.73 -5.81 -0.29
C SER A 385 19.09 -7.01 0.59
N GLY A 386 19.47 -8.15 -0.04
CA GLY A 386 19.84 -9.37 0.65
C GLY A 386 18.66 -10.13 1.28
N ASP A 387 17.44 -9.73 0.97
CA ASP A 387 16.20 -10.38 1.40
C ASP A 387 15.79 -11.50 0.42
N HIS A 388 15.08 -11.15 -0.62
CA HIS A 388 14.60 -12.04 -1.68
C HIS A 388 15.14 -11.60 -3.04
N PRO A 389 15.20 -12.51 -4.04
CA PRO A 389 15.41 -12.10 -5.41
C PRO A 389 14.21 -11.25 -5.89
N PRO A 390 14.37 -10.53 -7.01
CA PRO A 390 13.27 -9.81 -7.63
C PRO A 390 12.08 -10.72 -7.95
N ILE A 391 10.91 -10.10 -8.11
CA ILE A 391 9.68 -10.82 -8.48
C ILE A 391 9.81 -11.35 -9.91
N THR A 392 9.68 -12.67 -10.05
CA THR A 392 9.81 -13.37 -11.33
C THR A 392 8.71 -14.43 -11.50
N PRO A 393 8.31 -14.75 -12.73
CA PRO A 393 7.47 -15.92 -12.96
C PRO A 393 8.23 -17.20 -12.59
N THR A 394 7.54 -18.18 -12.00
CA THR A 394 8.09 -19.48 -11.58
C THR A 394 7.47 -20.65 -12.31
N SER A 395 6.25 -20.48 -12.83
CA SER A 395 5.55 -21.46 -13.65
C SER A 395 4.83 -20.78 -14.80
N LEU A 396 4.68 -21.46 -15.91
CA LEU A 396 3.88 -20.98 -17.04
C LEU A 396 2.39 -20.99 -16.66
N ALA A 397 1.69 -19.90 -16.92
CA ALA A 397 0.24 -19.81 -16.83
C ALA A 397 -0.37 -19.24 -18.11
N ARG A 398 -1.66 -19.53 -18.32
CA ARG A 398 -2.45 -18.99 -19.42
C ARG A 398 -3.64 -18.21 -18.89
N GLU A 399 -4.18 -17.30 -19.69
CA GLU A 399 -5.30 -16.44 -19.31
C GLU A 399 -6.49 -17.25 -18.77
N GLY A 400 -6.83 -18.37 -19.41
CA GLY A 400 -7.95 -19.22 -18.97
C GLY A 400 -7.74 -19.92 -17.62
N GLU A 401 -6.50 -19.97 -17.11
CA GLU A 401 -6.18 -20.59 -15.82
C GLU A 401 -6.29 -19.59 -14.66
N LEU A 402 -5.85 -18.36 -14.87
CA LEU A 402 -5.80 -17.34 -13.83
C LEU A 402 -7.00 -16.39 -13.85
N GLY A 403 -7.43 -15.96 -15.04
CA GLY A 403 -8.54 -15.05 -15.26
C GLY A 403 -8.40 -13.65 -14.67
N GLY A 404 -9.14 -12.67 -15.18
CA GLY A 404 -9.30 -11.34 -14.62
C GLY A 404 -8.00 -10.63 -14.23
N ASP A 405 -8.01 -9.98 -13.07
CA ASP A 405 -6.87 -9.20 -12.58
C ASP A 405 -5.65 -10.06 -12.19
N SER A 406 -5.86 -11.35 -11.87
CA SER A 406 -4.75 -12.27 -11.62
C SER A 406 -3.93 -12.52 -12.89
N TRP A 407 -4.60 -12.67 -14.04
CA TRP A 407 -3.93 -12.77 -15.32
C TRP A 407 -3.21 -11.47 -15.69
N ARG A 408 -3.87 -10.33 -15.54
CA ARG A 408 -3.29 -9.01 -15.87
C ARG A 408 -2.01 -8.73 -15.09
N LEU A 409 -2.00 -9.08 -13.79
CA LEU A 409 -0.81 -8.94 -12.96
C LEU A 409 0.28 -9.93 -13.37
N TYR A 410 -0.07 -11.19 -13.64
CA TYR A 410 0.89 -12.21 -14.07
C TYR A 410 1.52 -11.84 -15.43
N ASP A 411 0.73 -11.43 -16.42
CA ASP A 411 1.20 -10.94 -17.73
C ASP A 411 2.21 -9.80 -17.56
N PHE A 412 1.88 -8.82 -16.70
CA PHE A 412 2.79 -7.72 -16.39
C PHE A 412 4.11 -8.20 -15.80
N ILE A 413 4.08 -9.13 -14.84
CA ILE A 413 5.29 -9.68 -14.20
C ILE A 413 6.16 -10.40 -15.21
N VAL A 414 5.57 -11.25 -16.05
CA VAL A 414 6.32 -11.99 -17.08
C VAL A 414 6.96 -11.06 -18.09
N ARG A 415 6.20 -10.11 -18.64
CA ARG A 415 6.72 -9.16 -19.63
C ARG A 415 7.79 -8.24 -19.04
N THR A 416 7.65 -7.87 -17.77
CA THR A 416 8.67 -7.09 -17.06
C THR A 416 9.95 -7.91 -16.86
N PHE A 417 9.83 -9.19 -16.50
CA PHE A 417 10.98 -10.09 -16.41
C PHE A 417 11.73 -10.17 -17.75
N ILE A 418 11.03 -10.53 -18.84
CA ILE A 418 11.63 -10.64 -20.17
C ILE A 418 12.24 -9.29 -20.59
N GLY A 419 11.52 -8.19 -20.39
CA GLY A 419 11.98 -6.84 -20.74
C GLY A 419 13.23 -6.42 -19.97
N SER A 420 13.32 -6.78 -18.67
CA SER A 420 14.46 -6.42 -17.82
C SER A 420 15.79 -7.04 -18.26
N ILE A 421 15.75 -8.14 -19.02
CA ILE A 421 16.92 -8.85 -19.55
C ILE A 421 17.06 -8.74 -21.08
N SER A 422 16.16 -8.00 -21.73
CA SER A 422 16.19 -7.72 -23.17
C SER A 422 17.16 -6.59 -23.50
N PRO A 423 17.61 -6.45 -24.75
CA PRO A 423 18.39 -5.30 -25.19
C PRO A 423 17.65 -3.96 -24.94
N GLY A 424 18.43 -2.87 -24.79
CA GLY A 424 17.87 -1.53 -24.62
C GLY A 424 17.16 -1.02 -25.88
N LEU A 425 16.18 -0.12 -25.70
CA LEU A 425 15.50 0.59 -26.79
C LEU A 425 16.44 1.62 -27.39
N LYS A 426 16.67 1.56 -28.72
CA LYS A 426 17.50 2.51 -29.46
C LYS A 426 16.64 3.29 -30.44
N TYR A 427 16.80 4.59 -30.47
CA TYR A 427 16.09 5.49 -31.38
C TYR A 427 16.95 6.68 -31.76
N THR A 428 16.60 7.30 -32.88
CA THR A 428 17.23 8.51 -33.37
C THR A 428 16.26 9.67 -33.23
N THR A 429 16.68 10.77 -32.64
CA THR A 429 15.93 12.02 -32.63
C THR A 429 16.58 12.97 -33.63
N THR A 430 15.78 13.53 -34.55
CA THR A 430 16.19 14.58 -35.48
C THR A 430 15.54 15.86 -35.01
N ASN A 431 16.34 16.85 -34.68
CA ASN A 431 15.87 18.20 -34.34
C ASN A 431 16.33 19.16 -35.42
N VAL A 432 15.36 19.76 -36.13
CA VAL A 432 15.61 20.72 -37.22
C VAL A 432 15.27 22.10 -36.72
N ILE A 433 16.23 23.01 -36.78
CA ILE A 433 16.07 24.41 -36.38
C ILE A 433 15.87 25.27 -37.63
N PHE A 434 14.80 26.03 -37.63
CA PHE A 434 14.42 26.95 -38.67
C PHE A 434 14.58 28.39 -38.20
N GLY A 435 15.11 29.26 -39.08
CA GLY A 435 15.08 30.70 -38.88
C GLY A 435 13.96 31.34 -39.70
N ILE A 436 13.17 32.18 -39.09
CA ILE A 436 12.16 33.04 -39.72
C ILE A 436 12.43 34.46 -39.22
N GLY A 437 13.01 35.28 -40.06
CA GLY A 437 13.58 36.56 -39.64
C GLY A 437 14.66 36.34 -38.57
N ASN A 438 14.53 36.99 -37.44
CA ASN A 438 15.47 36.89 -36.32
C ASN A 438 15.05 35.85 -35.27
N GLU A 439 13.96 35.13 -35.50
CA GLU A 439 13.43 34.14 -34.54
C GLU A 439 13.71 32.70 -34.99
N GLU A 440 14.01 31.86 -34.03
CA GLU A 440 14.28 30.43 -34.25
C GLU A 440 13.11 29.58 -33.85
N PHE A 441 12.83 28.55 -34.65
CA PHE A 441 11.77 27.55 -34.44
C PHE A 441 12.36 26.17 -34.58
N GLU A 442 11.75 25.17 -33.97
CA GLU A 442 12.18 23.78 -34.07
C GLU A 442 11.07 22.84 -34.52
N CYS A 443 11.47 21.80 -35.20
CA CYS A 443 10.64 20.61 -35.49
C CYS A 443 11.42 19.37 -35.08
N LYS A 444 10.79 18.51 -34.31
CA LYS A 444 11.41 17.29 -33.81
C LYS A 444 10.78 16.07 -34.45
N GLY A 445 11.63 15.12 -34.84
CA GLY A 445 11.21 13.81 -35.28
C GLY A 445 11.90 12.72 -34.45
N THR A 446 11.26 11.57 -34.34
CA THR A 446 11.82 10.42 -33.67
C THR A 446 11.63 9.20 -34.55
N LYS A 447 12.69 8.37 -34.70
CA LYS A 447 12.64 7.09 -35.40
C LYS A 447 13.22 5.99 -34.52
N VAL A 448 12.44 4.98 -34.22
CA VAL A 448 12.92 3.80 -33.49
C VAL A 448 13.81 2.98 -34.42
N THR A 449 15.04 2.73 -34.01
CA THR A 449 16.02 1.94 -34.77
C THR A 449 16.13 0.52 -34.29
N SER A 450 15.89 0.26 -33.00
CA SER A 450 15.81 -1.07 -32.39
C SER A 450 14.84 -1.00 -31.21
N PRO A 451 13.71 -1.67 -31.26
CA PRO A 451 12.70 -1.56 -30.20
C PRO A 451 13.17 -2.18 -28.87
N GLY A 452 14.09 -3.18 -28.91
CA GLY A 452 14.61 -3.82 -27.69
C GLY A 452 13.48 -4.29 -26.74
N PHE A 453 13.61 -4.00 -25.46
CA PHE A 453 12.63 -4.41 -24.44
C PHE A 453 11.20 -3.85 -24.66
N SER A 454 11.06 -2.76 -25.42
CA SER A 454 9.73 -2.20 -25.70
C SER A 454 8.88 -3.08 -26.65
N SER A 455 9.48 -4.09 -27.28
CA SER A 455 8.74 -5.08 -28.06
C SER A 455 7.86 -5.99 -27.19
N VAL A 456 8.30 -6.29 -25.97
CA VAL A 456 7.57 -7.13 -25.02
C VAL A 456 6.80 -6.30 -23.99
N MET A 457 7.35 -5.16 -23.59
CA MET A 457 6.72 -4.21 -22.66
C MET A 457 5.98 -3.12 -23.44
N HIS A 458 4.85 -3.46 -24.03
CA HIS A 458 4.11 -2.59 -24.95
C HIS A 458 3.58 -1.29 -24.33
N TRP A 459 3.53 -1.19 -23.00
CA TRP A 459 3.18 0.07 -22.30
C TRP A 459 4.35 1.05 -22.23
N ILE A 460 5.57 0.65 -22.61
CA ILE A 460 6.77 1.50 -22.71
C ILE A 460 7.15 1.64 -24.18
N THR A 461 6.22 2.03 -25.02
CA THR A 461 6.50 2.27 -26.43
C THR A 461 6.95 3.71 -26.65
N LYS A 462 7.80 3.90 -27.64
CA LYS A 462 8.07 5.20 -28.22
C LYS A 462 7.57 5.19 -29.66
N ALA A 463 6.59 6.05 -29.93
CA ALA A 463 6.06 6.18 -31.28
C ALA A 463 7.08 6.85 -32.22
N ASP A 464 7.09 6.44 -33.46
CA ASP A 464 7.80 7.17 -34.50
C ASP A 464 7.05 8.48 -34.76
N GLU A 465 7.77 9.59 -34.68
CA GLU A 465 7.30 10.91 -35.08
C GLU A 465 7.97 11.25 -36.40
N TYR A 466 7.23 11.06 -37.47
CA TYR A 466 7.75 11.32 -38.82
C TYR A 466 7.89 12.82 -39.06
N ILE A 467 9.08 13.23 -39.54
CA ILE A 467 9.33 14.52 -40.18
C ILE A 467 9.96 14.27 -41.53
N PRO A 468 9.65 15.11 -42.55
CA PRO A 468 10.31 15.02 -43.86
C PRO A 468 11.82 15.22 -43.76
N ASP A 469 12.55 14.71 -44.76
CA ASP A 469 13.99 14.98 -44.90
C ASP A 469 14.24 16.42 -45.26
N PHE A 470 14.97 17.13 -44.43
CA PHE A 470 15.36 18.52 -44.64
C PHE A 470 16.82 18.61 -45.02
N LYS A 471 17.18 19.68 -45.80
CA LYS A 471 18.57 20.00 -46.12
C LYS A 471 18.95 21.32 -45.45
N GLN A 472 20.18 21.41 -44.94
CA GLN A 472 20.67 22.64 -44.36
C GLN A 472 20.71 23.75 -45.43
N GLY A 473 20.22 24.92 -45.08
CA GLY A 473 20.06 26.06 -46.01
C GLY A 473 18.80 26.02 -46.87
N GLU A 474 17.99 24.91 -46.82
CA GLU A 474 16.71 24.82 -47.51
C GLU A 474 15.74 25.90 -47.01
N VAL A 475 15.02 26.53 -47.94
CA VAL A 475 14.00 27.55 -47.61
C VAL A 475 12.63 27.02 -47.96
N LEU A 476 11.70 27.05 -47.00
CA LEU A 476 10.37 26.52 -47.13
C LEU A 476 9.30 27.59 -46.98
N PRO A 477 8.19 27.49 -47.75
CA PRO A 477 7.10 28.44 -47.64
C PRO A 477 6.42 28.35 -46.29
N ILE A 478 6.09 29.51 -45.70
CA ILE A 478 5.35 29.62 -44.45
C ILE A 478 3.85 29.72 -44.74
N ALA A 479 3.11 28.75 -44.32
CA ALA A 479 1.64 28.70 -44.48
C ALA A 479 0.93 29.69 -43.55
N SER A 480 1.28 29.68 -42.27
CA SER A 480 0.64 30.53 -41.26
C SER A 480 1.62 30.90 -40.14
N VAL A 481 1.41 32.08 -39.54
CA VAL A 481 2.04 32.54 -38.31
C VAL A 481 0.93 33.09 -37.43
N ASN A 482 0.77 32.55 -36.22
CA ASN A 482 -0.30 32.91 -35.31
C ASN A 482 0.24 33.11 -33.90
N LEU A 483 -0.40 34.04 -33.16
CA LEU A 483 -0.23 34.12 -31.71
C LEU A 483 -1.16 33.11 -31.06
N THR A 484 -0.58 32.21 -30.29
CA THR A 484 -1.36 31.25 -29.47
C THR A 484 -1.35 31.68 -28.02
N GLU A 485 -2.51 31.66 -27.37
CA GLU A 485 -2.69 31.98 -25.96
C GLU A 485 -2.88 30.70 -25.16
N GLY A 486 -2.22 30.63 -24.01
CA GLY A 486 -2.36 29.56 -23.05
C GLY A 486 -2.38 30.10 -21.63
N LYS A 487 -2.66 29.25 -20.66
CA LYS A 487 -2.50 29.56 -19.24
C LYS A 487 -1.69 28.44 -18.57
N THR A 488 -0.83 28.83 -17.64
CA THR A 488 -0.16 27.85 -16.78
C THR A 488 -1.20 27.11 -15.95
N SER A 489 -0.97 25.84 -15.67
CA SER A 489 -1.89 25.00 -14.89
C SER A 489 -1.19 24.47 -13.64
N PRO A 490 -1.92 24.25 -12.54
CA PRO A 490 -1.36 23.60 -11.38
C PRO A 490 -1.03 22.13 -11.70
N PRO A 491 -0.24 21.45 -10.84
CA PRO A 491 -0.08 20.01 -10.95
C PRO A 491 -1.42 19.31 -10.69
N ASP A 492 -1.59 18.12 -11.23
CA ASP A 492 -2.72 17.24 -10.88
C ASP A 492 -2.60 16.74 -9.44
N TYR A 493 -3.73 16.25 -8.87
CA TYR A 493 -3.71 15.51 -7.61
C TYR A 493 -2.78 14.29 -7.72
N LEU A 494 -2.17 13.90 -6.58
CA LEU A 494 -1.32 12.72 -6.53
C LEU A 494 -2.09 11.49 -6.99
N THR A 495 -1.46 10.68 -7.83
CA THR A 495 -1.89 9.30 -8.06
C THR A 495 -1.41 8.40 -6.94
N GLU A 496 -2.02 7.23 -6.76
CA GLU A 496 -1.50 6.24 -5.80
C GLU A 496 -0.05 5.86 -6.12
N ALA A 497 0.31 5.75 -7.39
CA ALA A 497 1.68 5.44 -7.82
C ALA A 497 2.69 6.53 -7.41
N GLU A 498 2.32 7.82 -7.54
CA GLU A 498 3.15 8.93 -7.06
C GLU A 498 3.29 8.91 -5.55
N LEU A 499 2.19 8.63 -4.81
CA LEU A 499 2.22 8.53 -3.35
C LEU A 499 3.12 7.38 -2.87
N ILE A 500 3.05 6.20 -3.50
CA ILE A 500 3.95 5.08 -3.23
C ILE A 500 5.41 5.52 -3.39
N GLY A 501 5.74 6.22 -4.49
CA GLY A 501 7.09 6.75 -4.72
C GLY A 501 7.55 7.76 -3.66
N LEU A 502 6.64 8.62 -3.17
CA LEU A 502 6.95 9.56 -2.09
C LEU A 502 7.19 8.86 -0.76
N MET A 503 6.41 7.82 -0.44
CA MET A 503 6.60 7.01 0.76
C MET A 503 7.95 6.29 0.73
N GLU A 504 8.28 5.64 -0.38
CA GLU A 504 9.57 4.98 -0.60
C GLU A 504 10.75 5.97 -0.45
N HIS A 505 10.68 7.10 -1.16
CA HIS A 505 11.74 8.13 -1.13
C HIS A 505 12.00 8.69 0.27
N ASN A 506 10.95 8.83 1.09
CA ASN A 506 11.05 9.33 2.45
C ASN A 506 11.27 8.23 3.50
N GLY A 507 11.40 6.97 3.10
CA GLY A 507 11.64 5.84 4.00
C GLY A 507 10.52 5.61 5.01
N ILE A 508 9.26 5.82 4.62
CA ILE A 508 8.10 5.56 5.46
C ILE A 508 7.25 4.42 4.92
N GLY A 509 6.98 3.46 5.78
CA GLY A 509 6.38 2.19 5.39
C GLY A 509 7.41 1.25 4.75
N THR A 510 7.12 -0.02 4.80
CA THR A 510 7.86 -1.09 4.14
C THR A 510 7.06 -1.62 2.95
N ASP A 511 7.66 -2.45 2.13
CA ASP A 511 6.99 -3.20 1.06
C ASP A 511 5.71 -3.89 1.54
N ALA A 512 5.71 -4.42 2.78
CA ALA A 512 4.54 -5.04 3.39
C ALA A 512 3.45 -4.05 3.83
N SER A 513 3.81 -2.83 4.24
CA SER A 513 2.90 -1.91 4.93
C SER A 513 2.39 -0.73 4.09
N ILE A 514 3.08 -0.34 3.02
CA ILE A 514 2.68 0.75 2.11
C ILE A 514 1.23 0.57 1.61
N PRO A 515 0.81 -0.61 1.09
CA PRO A 515 -0.57 -0.80 0.64
C PRO A 515 -1.60 -0.56 1.75
N THR A 516 -1.29 -0.99 2.96
CA THR A 516 -2.17 -0.85 4.12
C THR A 516 -2.35 0.61 4.52
N HIS A 517 -1.29 1.42 4.52
CA HIS A 517 -1.37 2.84 4.88
C HIS A 517 -2.17 3.64 3.87
N ILE A 518 -2.00 3.37 2.57
CA ILE A 518 -2.78 4.01 1.51
C ILE A 518 -4.27 3.62 1.63
N ASN A 519 -4.55 2.33 1.84
CA ASN A 519 -5.92 1.87 2.04
C ASN A 519 -6.57 2.51 3.28
N ASN A 520 -5.83 2.64 4.37
CA ASN A 520 -6.33 3.22 5.62
C ASN A 520 -6.77 4.68 5.47
N ILE A 521 -5.99 5.54 4.78
CA ILE A 521 -6.41 6.94 4.56
C ILE A 521 -7.68 7.05 3.73
N CYS A 522 -7.92 6.09 2.82
CA CYS A 522 -9.17 6.02 2.04
C CYS A 522 -10.33 5.51 2.91
N GLN A 523 -10.15 4.41 3.64
CA GLN A 523 -11.19 3.82 4.50
C GLN A 523 -11.62 4.74 5.65
N ARG A 524 -10.71 5.59 6.15
CA ARG A 524 -10.98 6.58 7.19
C ARG A 524 -11.64 7.86 6.67
N ASN A 525 -11.98 7.89 5.38
CA ASN A 525 -12.56 9.05 4.73
C ASN A 525 -11.67 10.31 4.78
N TYR A 526 -10.34 10.14 4.80
CA TYR A 526 -9.39 11.25 4.71
C TYR A 526 -9.07 11.62 3.27
N VAL A 527 -9.15 10.63 2.38
CA VAL A 527 -8.89 10.77 0.95
C VAL A 527 -9.93 9.97 0.16
N GLN A 528 -10.32 10.49 -0.99
CA GLN A 528 -11.16 9.80 -1.96
C GLN A 528 -10.35 9.51 -3.23
N VAL A 529 -10.51 8.29 -3.75
CA VAL A 529 -9.87 7.87 -5.02
C VAL A 529 -10.78 8.26 -6.18
N SER A 530 -10.25 8.99 -7.17
CA SER A 530 -11.02 9.49 -8.32
C SER A 530 -10.36 9.17 -9.65
N GLY A 531 -11.19 8.85 -10.65
CA GLY A 531 -10.82 8.69 -12.05
C GLY A 531 -9.96 7.47 -12.36
N ALA A 532 -9.70 7.26 -13.65
CA ALA A 532 -8.94 6.12 -14.17
C ALA A 532 -7.46 6.11 -13.72
N GLY A 533 -6.88 7.28 -13.41
CA GLY A 533 -5.53 7.39 -12.87
C GLY A 533 -5.44 7.20 -11.35
N ARG A 534 -6.53 6.83 -10.66
CA ARG A 534 -6.59 6.62 -9.21
C ARG A 534 -5.99 7.80 -8.43
N ARG A 535 -6.50 9.01 -8.73
CA ARG A 535 -6.05 10.25 -8.08
C ARG A 535 -6.60 10.33 -6.66
N LEU A 536 -5.76 10.77 -5.75
CA LEU A 536 -6.02 10.88 -4.32
C LEU A 536 -6.43 12.31 -3.96
N ILE A 537 -7.72 12.53 -3.76
CA ILE A 537 -8.29 13.84 -3.43
C ILE A 537 -8.57 13.89 -1.93
N PRO A 538 -7.89 14.74 -1.15
CA PRO A 538 -8.17 14.90 0.27
C PRO A 538 -9.59 15.39 0.52
N THR A 539 -10.25 14.86 1.54
CA THR A 539 -11.53 15.34 2.05
C THR A 539 -11.31 16.53 3.00
N ASN A 540 -12.38 17.25 3.33
CA ASN A 540 -12.30 18.30 4.35
C ASN A 540 -11.71 17.79 5.66
N LEU A 541 -12.08 16.58 6.09
CA LEU A 541 -11.54 15.97 7.30
C LEU A 541 -10.03 15.74 7.18
N GLY A 542 -9.56 15.18 6.06
CA GLY A 542 -8.13 14.97 5.83
C GLY A 542 -7.34 16.28 5.82
N ILE A 543 -7.88 17.33 5.16
CA ILE A 543 -7.26 18.65 5.08
C ILE A 543 -7.14 19.28 6.47
N VAL A 544 -8.24 19.32 7.21
CA VAL A 544 -8.30 19.96 8.55
C VAL A 544 -7.39 19.26 9.54
N LEU A 545 -7.31 17.91 9.48
CA LEU A 545 -6.38 17.15 10.33
C LEU A 545 -4.92 17.54 10.09
N ILE A 546 -4.49 17.58 8.83
CA ILE A 546 -3.08 17.91 8.52
C ILE A 546 -2.79 19.39 8.76
N HIS A 547 -3.71 20.28 8.38
CA HIS A 547 -3.57 21.70 8.69
C HIS A 547 -3.53 21.94 10.20
N GLY A 548 -4.34 21.21 10.99
CA GLY A 548 -4.31 21.25 12.43
C GLY A 548 -2.94 20.89 13.01
N TYR A 549 -2.27 19.87 12.48
CA TYR A 549 -0.90 19.54 12.90
C TYR A 549 0.15 20.54 12.40
N ARG A 550 0.04 21.07 11.18
CA ARG A 550 1.09 21.86 10.51
C ARG A 550 0.95 23.37 10.69
N MET A 551 -0.27 23.93 10.55
CA MET A 551 -0.48 25.37 10.45
C MET A 551 -0.63 26.05 11.81
N CYS A 552 -1.08 25.34 12.81
CA CYS A 552 -1.08 25.83 14.17
C CYS A 552 0.37 25.84 14.69
N LYS A 553 1.04 26.99 14.66
CA LYS A 553 2.38 27.17 15.26
C LYS A 553 2.48 26.70 16.72
N LYS A 554 1.35 26.45 17.36
CA LYS A 554 1.19 25.95 18.72
C LYS A 554 1.17 24.41 18.79
N ILE A 555 0.96 23.69 17.67
CA ILE A 555 0.99 22.22 17.58
C ILE A 555 2.29 21.80 16.88
N ASP A 556 2.77 20.62 17.22
CA ASP A 556 4.03 20.10 16.71
C ASP A 556 3.86 19.61 15.25
N PRO A 557 4.43 20.28 14.24
CA PRO A 557 4.28 19.89 12.85
C PRO A 557 4.92 18.52 12.54
N GLU A 558 5.88 18.05 13.36
CA GLU A 558 6.56 16.77 13.15
C GLU A 558 5.60 15.57 13.22
N LEU A 559 4.45 15.72 13.91
CA LEU A 559 3.42 14.68 13.97
C LEU A 559 2.86 14.29 12.59
N SER A 560 2.98 15.16 11.60
CA SER A 560 2.53 14.91 10.22
C SER A 560 3.66 14.81 9.20
N LEU A 561 4.91 15.01 9.63
CA LEU A 561 6.08 14.92 8.75
C LEU A 561 6.62 13.47 8.67
N PRO A 562 7.18 13.07 7.52
CA PRO A 562 7.71 11.72 7.35
C PRO A 562 9.01 11.46 8.14
N THR A 563 9.76 12.51 8.51
CA THR A 563 11.07 12.41 9.16
C THR A 563 11.03 11.57 10.42
N MET A 564 10.04 11.81 11.28
CA MET A 564 9.90 11.09 12.55
C MET A 564 9.65 9.59 12.34
N ARG A 565 8.84 9.22 11.33
CA ARG A 565 8.63 7.81 11.01
C ARG A 565 9.86 7.19 10.37
N SER A 566 10.55 7.92 9.51
CA SER A 566 11.80 7.48 8.90
C SER A 566 12.86 7.17 9.98
N ASP A 567 12.98 8.02 11.01
CA ASP A 567 13.89 7.78 12.14
C ASP A 567 13.51 6.50 12.89
N VAL A 568 12.21 6.27 13.14
CA VAL A 568 11.72 5.02 13.75
C VAL A 568 12.14 3.82 12.91
N GLU A 569 11.89 3.83 11.59
CA GLU A 569 12.23 2.72 10.69
C GLU A 569 13.76 2.44 10.69
N GLN A 570 14.59 3.49 10.71
CA GLN A 570 16.04 3.34 10.81
C GLN A 570 16.45 2.65 12.12
N GLN A 571 15.85 3.03 13.23
CA GLN A 571 16.17 2.39 14.53
C GLN A 571 15.64 0.96 14.60
N LEU A 572 14.49 0.65 14.01
CA LEU A 572 13.99 -0.72 13.87
C LEU A 572 14.95 -1.59 13.03
N ASN A 573 15.55 -1.02 11.97
CA ASN A 573 16.60 -1.68 11.19
C ASN A 573 17.86 -1.99 12.01
N LEU A 574 18.22 -1.11 12.96
CA LEU A 574 19.33 -1.39 13.88
C LEU A 574 19.00 -2.53 14.86
N ILE A 575 17.76 -2.64 15.32
CA ILE A 575 17.33 -3.80 16.13
C ILE A 575 17.42 -5.08 15.28
N ALA A 576 16.86 -5.09 14.09
CA ALA A 576 16.87 -6.26 13.19
C ALA A 576 18.28 -6.74 12.86
N SER A 577 19.25 -5.82 12.73
CA SER A 577 20.67 -6.12 12.51
C SER A 577 21.46 -6.42 13.79
N GLY A 578 20.83 -6.41 14.96
CA GLY A 578 21.47 -6.67 16.26
C GLY A 578 22.38 -5.54 16.76
N LYS A 579 22.27 -4.33 16.18
CA LYS A 579 23.10 -3.16 16.54
C LYS A 579 22.46 -2.26 17.59
N ALA A 580 21.18 -2.42 17.88
CA ALA A 580 20.46 -1.70 18.93
C ALA A 580 19.60 -2.66 19.77
N ALA A 581 19.45 -2.34 21.05
CA ALA A 581 18.61 -3.11 21.95
C ALA A 581 17.12 -2.71 21.77
N HIS A 582 16.24 -3.69 21.65
CA HIS A 582 14.80 -3.52 21.50
C HIS A 582 14.19 -2.59 22.56
N GLY A 583 14.53 -2.83 23.87
CA GLY A 583 13.96 -2.06 24.98
C GLY A 583 14.34 -0.58 24.94
N ASP A 584 15.60 -0.29 24.64
CA ASP A 584 16.12 1.08 24.63
C ASP A 584 15.48 1.93 23.53
N VAL A 585 15.35 1.34 22.34
CA VAL A 585 14.71 2.01 21.19
C VAL A 585 13.23 2.26 21.47
N LEU A 586 12.51 1.26 21.96
CA LEU A 586 11.09 1.38 22.28
C LEU A 586 10.84 2.44 23.37
N GLU A 587 11.60 2.40 24.46
CA GLU A 587 11.50 3.35 25.57
C GLU A 587 11.77 4.79 25.11
N TYR A 588 12.81 4.98 24.28
CA TYR A 588 13.16 6.30 23.73
C TYR A 588 12.01 6.91 22.95
N PHE A 589 11.45 6.16 21.97
CA PHE A 589 10.36 6.68 21.15
C PHE A 589 9.06 6.84 21.93
N LEU A 590 8.71 5.92 22.83
CA LEU A 590 7.51 6.08 23.66
C LEU A 590 7.60 7.33 24.55
N LYS A 591 8.74 7.61 25.16
CA LYS A 591 8.95 8.84 25.93
C LYS A 591 8.84 10.10 25.05
N MET A 592 9.40 10.07 23.86
CA MET A 592 9.32 11.17 22.91
C MET A 592 7.87 11.41 22.47
N PHE A 593 7.15 10.38 22.06
CA PHE A 593 5.73 10.50 21.66
C PHE A 593 4.83 10.89 22.82
N ALA A 594 5.08 10.43 24.05
CA ALA A 594 4.33 10.85 25.23
C ALA A 594 4.46 12.37 25.50
N LYS A 595 5.68 12.92 25.35
CA LYS A 595 5.91 14.38 25.46
C LYS A 595 5.15 15.14 24.37
N LYS A 596 5.22 14.67 23.11
CA LYS A 596 4.50 15.27 21.98
C LYS A 596 2.99 15.16 22.17
N PHE A 597 2.48 14.05 22.68
CA PHE A 597 1.08 13.85 23.00
C PHE A 597 0.61 14.82 24.10
N ALA A 598 1.35 14.94 25.20
CA ALA A 598 1.03 15.87 26.28
C ALA A 598 1.03 17.34 25.81
N TYR A 599 1.91 17.68 24.87
CA TYR A 599 1.90 19.00 24.25
C TYR A 599 0.68 19.18 23.32
N PHE A 600 0.39 18.19 22.48
CA PHE A 600 -0.76 18.17 21.59
C PHE A 600 -2.08 18.38 22.35
N THR A 601 -2.29 17.65 23.45
CA THR A 601 -3.52 17.78 24.25
C THR A 601 -3.70 19.17 24.85
N LYS A 602 -2.61 19.85 25.23
CA LYS A 602 -2.65 21.22 25.75
C LYS A 602 -2.95 22.27 24.68
N GLN A 603 -2.66 22.00 23.44
CA GLN A 603 -2.81 22.94 22.32
C GLN A 603 -3.99 22.59 21.40
N ILE A 604 -4.84 21.64 21.79
CA ILE A 604 -5.92 21.13 20.95
C ILE A 604 -6.91 22.20 20.50
N GLU A 605 -7.10 23.26 21.29
CA GLU A 605 -7.98 24.38 20.96
C GLU A 605 -7.60 25.05 19.62
N ALA A 606 -6.30 25.11 19.30
CA ALA A 606 -5.85 25.68 18.02
C ALA A 606 -6.28 24.82 16.83
N MET A 607 -6.39 23.50 17.00
CA MET A 607 -6.92 22.61 15.99
C MET A 607 -8.45 22.65 15.94
N ASP A 608 -9.09 22.85 17.08
CA ASP A 608 -10.53 22.99 17.21
C ASP A 608 -11.09 24.20 16.43
N GLU A 609 -10.38 25.35 16.44
CA GLU A 609 -10.71 26.52 15.63
C GLU A 609 -10.83 26.19 14.12
N LEU A 610 -9.97 25.30 13.60
CA LEU A 610 -10.04 24.84 12.20
C LEU A 610 -11.23 23.89 11.96
N PHE A 611 -11.51 23.01 12.93
CA PHE A 611 -12.69 22.15 12.87
C PHE A 611 -13.98 22.96 12.91
N GLU A 612 -14.08 23.98 13.77
CA GLU A 612 -15.24 24.88 13.87
C GLU A 612 -15.48 25.63 12.54
N ALA A 613 -14.42 26.06 11.87
CA ALA A 613 -14.52 26.71 10.57
C ALA A 613 -14.99 25.77 9.44
N SER A 614 -14.79 24.46 9.59
CA SER A 614 -15.01 23.46 8.55
C SER A 614 -16.21 22.55 8.78
N PHE A 615 -16.67 22.42 10.02
CA PHE A 615 -17.74 21.51 10.42
C PHE A 615 -18.81 22.22 11.28
N SER A 616 -20.05 21.82 11.08
CA SER A 616 -21.17 22.43 11.82
C SER A 616 -21.30 21.82 13.22
N PRO A 617 -21.60 22.65 14.23
CA PRO A 617 -21.84 22.19 15.59
C PRO A 617 -22.91 21.09 15.66
N LEU A 618 -22.76 20.18 16.60
CA LEU A 618 -23.70 19.06 16.81
C LEU A 618 -25.14 19.52 16.96
N ALA A 619 -25.36 20.61 17.71
CA ALA A 619 -26.70 21.19 17.92
C ALA A 619 -27.33 21.77 16.65
N ALA A 620 -26.54 22.15 15.64
CA ALA A 620 -27.04 22.73 14.40
C ALA A 620 -27.37 21.66 13.33
N THR A 621 -26.89 20.43 13.49
CA THR A 621 -27.01 19.36 12.51
C THR A 621 -28.16 18.39 12.77
N GLY A 622 -28.53 17.61 11.74
CA GLY A 622 -29.54 16.57 11.83
C GLY A 622 -30.98 17.07 11.68
N ARG A 623 -31.91 16.10 11.66
CA ARG A 623 -33.37 16.34 11.56
C ARG A 623 -34.09 15.89 12.83
N PRO A 624 -35.15 16.55 13.24
CA PRO A 624 -35.97 16.09 14.36
C PRO A 624 -36.50 14.66 14.11
N LEU A 625 -36.37 13.77 15.09
CA LEU A 625 -36.86 12.39 14.93
C LEU A 625 -37.68 11.91 16.11
N SER A 626 -37.14 11.85 17.32
CA SER A 626 -37.77 11.29 18.52
C SER A 626 -37.63 12.24 19.71
N LYS A 627 -38.55 12.13 20.71
CA LYS A 627 -38.52 12.99 21.87
C LYS A 627 -37.59 12.45 22.95
N CYS A 628 -36.83 13.38 23.55
CA CYS A 628 -36.00 13.13 24.72
C CYS A 628 -36.87 12.77 25.93
N GLY A 629 -36.52 11.69 26.64
CA GLY A 629 -37.22 11.30 27.86
C GLY A 629 -37.10 12.33 29.01
N LYS A 630 -36.01 13.10 29.04
CA LYS A 630 -35.72 14.11 30.08
C LYS A 630 -36.48 15.40 29.84
N CYS A 631 -36.23 16.08 28.73
CA CYS A 631 -36.82 17.43 28.47
C CYS A 631 -38.06 17.41 27.58
N LYS A 632 -38.48 16.27 27.05
CA LYS A 632 -39.66 16.07 26.17
C LYS A 632 -39.57 16.81 24.83
N ARG A 633 -38.45 17.43 24.49
CA ARG A 633 -38.20 18.06 23.19
C ARG A 633 -37.67 17.08 22.18
N TYR A 634 -37.86 17.39 20.90
CA TYR A 634 -37.34 16.55 19.83
C TYR A 634 -35.80 16.53 19.80
N MET A 635 -35.25 15.34 19.75
CA MET A 635 -33.82 15.11 19.48
C MET A 635 -33.58 15.13 17.99
N LYS A 636 -32.42 15.59 17.59
CA LYS A 636 -31.98 15.61 16.19
C LYS A 636 -31.28 14.29 15.83
N TYR A 637 -31.78 13.63 14.81
CA TYR A 637 -31.16 12.45 14.22
C TYR A 637 -30.07 12.88 13.24
N ILE A 638 -28.85 12.49 13.52
CA ILE A 638 -27.66 12.69 12.71
C ILE A 638 -27.36 11.36 12.03
N SER A 639 -27.56 11.28 10.71
CA SER A 639 -27.39 10.06 9.91
C SER A 639 -25.95 9.82 9.44
N LEU A 640 -25.07 10.81 9.62
CA LEU A 640 -23.64 10.66 9.35
C LEU A 640 -23.00 9.79 10.43
N LYS A 641 -21.92 9.10 10.03
CA LYS A 641 -21.25 8.15 10.93
C LYS A 641 -20.50 8.85 12.07
N PRO A 642 -20.68 8.41 13.31
CA PRO A 642 -21.62 7.38 13.77
C PRO A 642 -23.06 7.90 13.85
N ASN A 643 -24.05 7.05 13.52
CA ASN A 643 -25.47 7.41 13.68
C ASN A 643 -25.77 7.74 15.13
N ARG A 644 -26.44 8.88 15.39
CA ARG A 644 -26.73 9.34 16.76
C ARG A 644 -27.96 10.22 16.84
N LEU A 645 -28.52 10.29 18.04
CA LEU A 645 -29.53 11.29 18.42
C LEU A 645 -28.91 12.30 19.37
N HIS A 646 -29.05 13.59 19.09
CA HIS A 646 -28.60 14.66 19.95
C HIS A 646 -29.77 15.51 20.47
N CYS A 647 -29.83 15.69 21.79
CA CYS A 647 -30.77 16.60 22.45
C CYS A 647 -30.08 17.92 22.68
N ALA A 648 -30.36 18.93 21.87
CA ALA A 648 -29.77 20.27 22.02
C ALA A 648 -30.19 21.00 23.34
N THR A 649 -31.29 20.59 23.98
CA THR A 649 -31.75 21.18 25.25
C THR A 649 -31.02 20.59 26.46
N CYS A 650 -30.75 19.27 26.44
CA CYS A 650 -30.02 18.60 27.52
C CYS A 650 -28.51 18.52 27.25
N ASP A 651 -28.08 18.89 26.06
CA ASP A 651 -26.73 18.73 25.57
C ASP A 651 -26.21 17.30 25.66
N GLU A 652 -27.12 16.33 25.38
CA GLU A 652 -26.81 14.89 25.47
C GLU A 652 -26.91 14.19 24.12
N THR A 653 -25.96 13.31 23.85
CA THR A 653 -25.89 12.53 22.61
C THR A 653 -26.03 11.03 22.91
N TYR A 654 -26.89 10.36 22.15
CA TYR A 654 -27.16 8.92 22.23
C TYR A 654 -26.72 8.25 20.94
N SER A 655 -25.76 7.34 21.03
CA SER A 655 -25.33 6.51 19.92
C SER A 655 -26.45 5.59 19.45
N LEU A 656 -26.48 5.30 18.15
CA LEU A 656 -27.42 4.36 17.56
C LEU A 656 -26.66 3.27 16.80
N PRO A 657 -27.30 2.09 16.57
CA PRO A 657 -26.66 1.02 15.82
C PRO A 657 -26.24 1.45 14.41
N LEU A 658 -25.08 0.96 13.96
CA LEU A 658 -24.54 1.19 12.64
C LEU A 658 -25.19 0.26 11.59
N ASN A 659 -25.05 0.62 10.32
CA ASN A 659 -25.42 -0.22 9.16
C ASN A 659 -26.91 -0.53 9.02
N GLY A 660 -27.80 0.33 9.53
CA GLY A 660 -29.24 0.18 9.38
C GLY A 660 -29.99 1.49 9.24
N HIS A 661 -31.28 1.40 8.99
CA HIS A 661 -32.18 2.54 8.90
C HIS A 661 -32.88 2.80 10.22
N ILE A 662 -32.93 4.07 10.62
CA ILE A 662 -33.59 4.51 11.85
C ILE A 662 -34.87 5.31 11.51
N LYS A 663 -35.98 4.94 12.13
CA LYS A 663 -37.26 5.62 12.01
C LYS A 663 -37.91 5.76 13.40
N LEU A 664 -38.89 6.67 13.53
CA LEU A 664 -39.71 6.74 14.74
C LEU A 664 -40.57 5.45 14.86
N TYR A 665 -40.65 4.88 16.07
CA TYR A 665 -41.44 3.66 16.31
C TYR A 665 -42.79 3.99 16.95
N LYS A 666 -43.80 4.23 16.11
CA LYS A 666 -45.23 4.36 16.52
C LYS A 666 -45.50 5.32 17.67
N GLU A 667 -44.62 6.31 17.91
CA GLU A 667 -44.69 7.25 19.03
C GLU A 667 -44.76 6.60 20.43
N LEU A 668 -44.31 5.32 20.53
CA LEU A 668 -44.26 4.62 21.80
C LEU A 668 -43.07 5.08 22.62
N ARG A 669 -43.23 5.03 23.94
CA ARG A 669 -42.20 5.47 24.89
C ARG A 669 -41.65 4.28 25.70
N CYS A 670 -40.40 4.42 26.07
CA CYS A 670 -39.73 3.50 26.97
C CYS A 670 -40.38 3.58 28.37
N PRO A 671 -40.80 2.46 28.95
CA PRO A 671 -41.40 2.46 30.30
C PRO A 671 -40.40 2.77 31.42
N LEU A 672 -39.08 2.72 31.15
CA LEU A 672 -38.05 2.94 32.16
C LEU A 672 -37.57 4.38 32.24
N ASP A 673 -37.49 5.09 31.08
CA ASP A 673 -36.89 6.41 31.01
C ASP A 673 -37.66 7.43 30.16
N ASP A 674 -38.83 7.02 29.68
CA ASP A 674 -39.80 7.88 28.94
C ASP A 674 -39.27 8.49 27.63
N PHE A 675 -38.17 7.91 27.06
CA PHE A 675 -37.70 8.27 25.72
C PHE A 675 -38.62 7.67 24.65
N GLU A 676 -38.90 8.43 23.60
CA GLU A 676 -39.56 7.87 22.41
C GLU A 676 -38.68 6.83 21.73
N LEU A 677 -39.26 5.65 21.44
CA LEU A 677 -38.57 4.54 20.82
C LEU A 677 -38.32 4.82 19.33
N VAL A 678 -37.18 4.37 18.86
CA VAL A 678 -36.83 4.37 17.42
C VAL A 678 -36.81 2.92 16.91
N LEU A 679 -37.21 2.73 15.64
CA LEU A 679 -37.13 1.45 14.95
C LEU A 679 -35.83 1.38 14.17
N TYR A 680 -35.02 0.41 14.50
CA TYR A 680 -33.82 0.05 13.75
C TYR A 680 -34.13 -1.13 12.84
N SER A 681 -33.73 -1.07 11.54
CA SER A 681 -33.90 -2.15 10.59
C SER A 681 -32.69 -2.28 9.66
N THR A 682 -32.30 -3.54 9.35
CA THR A 682 -31.22 -3.87 8.42
C THR A 682 -31.79 -4.38 7.11
N GLY A 683 -31.36 -3.78 5.97
CA GLY A 683 -31.80 -4.18 4.64
C GLY A 683 -33.27 -3.89 4.28
N SER A 684 -33.65 -4.13 3.03
CA SER A 684 -35.01 -3.83 2.51
C SER A 684 -36.10 -4.79 2.99
N LYS A 685 -35.74 -5.94 3.55
CA LYS A 685 -36.66 -6.97 4.09
C LYS A 685 -36.30 -7.39 5.52
N GLY A 686 -35.45 -6.61 6.20
CA GLY A 686 -34.96 -6.95 7.54
C GLY A 686 -36.01 -6.77 8.62
N THR A 687 -35.96 -7.61 9.66
CA THR A 687 -36.72 -7.45 10.89
C THR A 687 -36.35 -6.12 11.55
N GLY A 688 -37.39 -5.33 11.90
CA GLY A 688 -37.20 -4.08 12.64
C GLY A 688 -37.21 -4.34 14.16
N TYR A 689 -36.28 -3.73 14.87
CA TYR A 689 -36.17 -3.81 16.34
C TYR A 689 -36.45 -2.43 16.95
N PRO A 690 -37.40 -2.32 17.91
CA PRO A 690 -37.59 -1.08 18.67
C PRO A 690 -36.44 -0.90 19.66
N ILE A 691 -35.86 0.28 19.67
CA ILE A 691 -34.71 0.63 20.53
C ILE A 691 -35.05 1.88 21.32
N CYS A 692 -34.83 1.85 22.63
CA CYS A 692 -34.78 3.05 23.44
C CYS A 692 -33.37 3.69 23.34
N PRO A 693 -33.24 4.95 22.90
CA PRO A 693 -31.94 5.60 22.80
C PRO A 693 -31.15 5.63 24.10
N CYS A 694 -31.83 5.89 25.22
CA CYS A 694 -31.22 5.96 26.55
C CYS A 694 -30.76 4.57 27.04
N CYS A 695 -31.66 3.56 27.02
CA CYS A 695 -31.33 2.20 27.46
C CYS A 695 -30.27 1.52 26.57
N TYR A 696 -30.21 1.87 25.29
CA TYR A 696 -29.17 1.34 24.39
C TYR A 696 -27.76 1.81 24.78
N ASN A 697 -27.64 3.06 25.23
CA ASN A 697 -26.37 3.64 25.68
C ASN A 697 -26.07 3.31 27.15
N ASN A 698 -27.12 3.16 27.98
CA ASN A 698 -27.02 2.86 29.40
C ASN A 698 -27.94 1.68 29.73
N PRO A 699 -27.52 0.43 29.48
CA PRO A 699 -28.34 -0.76 29.76
C PRO A 699 -28.79 -0.82 31.21
N PRO A 700 -30.09 -0.87 31.49
CA PRO A 700 -30.62 -0.79 32.86
C PRO A 700 -30.35 -2.04 33.71
N PHE A 701 -29.80 -3.11 33.12
CA PHE A 701 -29.53 -4.39 33.74
C PHE A 701 -28.04 -4.75 33.69
N GLU A 702 -27.30 -4.40 34.73
CA GLU A 702 -25.86 -4.69 34.84
C GLU A 702 -25.55 -6.21 34.91
N ASN A 703 -26.53 -7.07 35.19
CA ASN A 703 -26.35 -8.50 35.43
C ASN A 703 -26.69 -9.41 34.24
N PHE A 704 -27.13 -8.90 33.10
CA PHE A 704 -27.20 -9.70 31.89
C PHE A 704 -25.77 -9.81 31.30
N LYS A 705 -25.05 -10.86 31.76
CA LYS A 705 -23.85 -11.33 31.07
C LYS A 705 -24.20 -11.42 29.59
N LYS A 706 -23.34 -10.82 28.73
CA LYS A 706 -23.29 -10.99 27.28
C LYS A 706 -23.23 -12.51 26.98
N GLY A 707 -24.37 -13.15 26.98
CA GLY A 707 -24.58 -14.50 26.55
C GLY A 707 -25.42 -14.44 25.30
N ASN A 708 -24.81 -14.72 24.17
CA ASN A 708 -25.40 -14.78 22.82
C ASN A 708 -25.67 -13.42 22.16
N GLU A 709 -24.71 -12.97 21.39
CA GLU A 709 -24.91 -12.11 20.22
C GLU A 709 -25.84 -12.81 19.22
N ARG A 710 -27.14 -12.72 19.45
CA ARG A 710 -28.20 -12.88 18.46
C ARG A 710 -29.34 -11.97 18.88
N HIS A 711 -29.17 -10.68 18.59
CA HIS A 711 -30.36 -9.79 18.38
C HIS A 711 -29.89 -8.51 17.69
#